data_a258214fd32ccf24b7fddc628a06259c
#
_entry.id   a258214fd32ccf24b7fddc628a06259c
#
_cell.length_a   1.000
_cell.length_b   1.000
_cell.length_c   1.000
_cell.angle_alpha   90.00
_cell.angle_beta   90.00
_cell.angle_gamma   90.00
#
_symmetry.space_group_name_H-M   'P 1'
#
loop_
_entity.id
_entity.type
_entity.pdbx_description
1 polymer ?
#
loop_
_entity_poly.entity_id
_entity_poly.type
_entity_poly.pdbx_seq_one_letter_code
_entity_poly.pdbx_strand_id
1 'polypeptide(L)'
;MGPDSTPRKVLETAHGFGQMIEVQPIKGKPFVVSEDHVLTVIQTRLKKHPRKPSEDTAGIIKDIRVSELLKLPRWYVGPKGLYKLMRTGVDFPQMPAGSIDPHFLGVYLGDGSSANGHITITSADAEISTIVNSQSGKYLLKVRQYPAGQAQEYMLTPGRTGGQALLNGLAKDLMVLGLYKETSESKFIPSQYKFGSRRTRLEVLAGLLDTDGSLDAGYFDFITKSKQLAEDVAFVSRSLGFYAFVREKSSHDQFGHEGLYYRVGISGDISKIPTRVSRKQAPTRRQKKSVLRTGFTLKPLGEEEYFGFRVGSDQRYLLDDFTVTHNSGKTMLAKKLGESLQKKAALYGNLVKMLHVNCRIDKTLQSVMVRALSTLGQNYPSRGYGFEELLSVLVEELRSNHTHLVIAFDEVDSLITSDPSALYTITRLRETAQGSQVFSSLLISKTLNYMKAVDLSTLSSVQWSEVSLEPYSAAQLLDIIVSRSEAFSDGALGDNSMQLAADIASLYGDARYALDLVYRAGKLADISESQRILPEHIRSAKASLPPGFSKEELSYLSRHQRLILMAVSALLKKGDSTYVTIGEVEKGYGVLCESMGVAANHHTQVWNDVNELSRKGIIETQLSGRGMKGRTTLIGLSLVSAKELMGELEKGMVADVRG
;
A
#
# COMPACT_ATOMS: atom_id res chain seq x y z
N MET A 1 -0.84 -0.24 2.59
CA MET A 1 -0.45 -1.67 2.59
C MET A 1 -1.03 -2.34 1.36
N GLY A 2 -0.23 -3.15 0.66
CA GLY A 2 -0.69 -3.97 -0.46
C GLY A 2 -1.15 -5.37 -0.03
N PRO A 3 -1.82 -6.11 -0.93
CA PRO A 3 -2.29 -7.47 -0.64
C PRO A 3 -1.16 -8.49 -0.45
N ASP A 4 0.06 -8.15 -0.84
CA ASP A 4 1.31 -8.90 -0.67
C ASP A 4 2.03 -8.59 0.65
N SER A 5 1.39 -7.88 1.56
CA SER A 5 1.93 -7.44 2.85
C SER A 5 3.06 -6.40 2.76
N THR A 6 3.28 -5.80 1.60
CA THR A 6 4.26 -4.73 1.44
C THR A 6 3.61 -3.34 1.58
N PRO A 7 4.31 -2.37 2.18
CA PRO A 7 3.84 -0.99 2.19
C PRO A 7 3.66 -0.46 0.76
N ARG A 8 2.61 0.33 0.54
CA ARG A 8 2.38 1.01 -0.74
C ARG A 8 2.71 2.48 -0.59
N LYS A 9 3.67 2.95 -1.39
CA LYS A 9 3.94 4.39 -1.49
C LYS A 9 2.77 5.04 -2.22
N VAL A 10 2.18 6.08 -1.64
CA VAL A 10 1.24 6.94 -2.35
C VAL A 10 2.03 7.76 -3.35
N LEU A 11 1.74 7.58 -4.61
CA LEU A 11 2.48 8.20 -5.71
C LEU A 11 1.85 9.52 -6.14
N GLU A 12 0.55 9.66 -6.03
CA GLU A 12 -0.22 10.83 -6.43
C GLU A 12 -1.51 10.91 -5.62
N THR A 13 -1.99 12.11 -5.39
CA THR A 13 -3.34 12.39 -4.92
C THR A 13 -4.14 13.04 -6.03
N ALA A 14 -5.43 12.81 -6.02
CA ALA A 14 -6.33 13.31 -7.03
C ALA A 14 -7.60 13.83 -6.36
N HIS A 15 -8.12 14.92 -6.89
CA HIS A 15 -9.35 15.54 -6.47
C HIS A 15 -10.20 15.80 -7.72
N GLY A 16 -11.49 15.54 -7.65
CA GLY A 16 -12.38 15.72 -8.79
C GLY A 16 -13.85 15.69 -8.38
N PHE A 17 -14.71 15.92 -9.36
CA PHE A 17 -16.16 15.84 -9.23
C PHE A 17 -16.66 14.79 -10.24
N GLY A 18 -17.53 13.90 -9.84
CA GLY A 18 -18.01 12.83 -10.71
C GLY A 18 -19.05 11.92 -10.08
N GLN A 19 -19.55 10.97 -10.85
CA GLN A 19 -20.55 10.00 -10.38
C GLN A 19 -19.95 9.11 -9.30
N MET A 20 -20.54 9.16 -8.11
CA MET A 20 -20.14 8.36 -6.96
C MET A 20 -21.02 7.13 -6.82
N ILE A 21 -20.37 6.02 -6.50
CA ILE A 21 -21.00 4.71 -6.40
C ILE A 21 -20.67 4.12 -5.03
N GLU A 22 -21.70 3.81 -4.26
CA GLU A 22 -21.55 3.04 -3.03
C GLU A 22 -21.40 1.56 -3.37
N VAL A 23 -20.27 1.01 -2.98
CA VAL A 23 -20.01 -0.44 -3.03
C VAL A 23 -20.48 -1.04 -1.71
N GLN A 24 -21.50 -1.87 -1.74
CA GLN A 24 -22.11 -2.49 -0.56
C GLN A 24 -21.73 -3.99 -0.49
N PRO A 25 -20.68 -4.37 0.26
CA PRO A 25 -20.36 -5.77 0.49
C PRO A 25 -21.47 -6.45 1.31
N ILE A 26 -21.79 -7.72 0.99
CA ILE A 26 -22.71 -8.52 1.83
C ILE A 26 -22.15 -8.73 3.24
N LYS A 27 -20.82 -8.79 3.34
CA LYS A 27 -20.08 -8.88 4.59
C LYS A 27 -19.01 -7.80 4.59
N GLY A 28 -19.08 -6.82 5.48
CA GLY A 28 -18.17 -5.69 5.58
C GLY A 28 -18.90 -4.36 5.61
N LYS A 29 -18.14 -3.28 5.74
CA LYS A 29 -18.67 -1.92 5.68
C LYS A 29 -18.83 -1.48 4.21
N PRO A 30 -19.88 -0.72 3.86
CA PRO A 30 -19.95 -0.07 2.56
C PRO A 30 -18.84 0.97 2.44
N PHE A 31 -18.40 1.20 1.20
CA PHE A 31 -17.43 2.25 0.88
C PHE A 31 -17.82 2.92 -0.44
N VAL A 32 -17.44 4.18 -0.59
CA VAL A 32 -17.83 5.00 -1.73
C VAL A 32 -16.62 5.18 -2.66
N VAL A 33 -16.84 5.06 -3.95
CA VAL A 33 -15.83 5.22 -4.99
C VAL A 33 -16.42 5.96 -6.19
N SER A 34 -15.58 6.58 -7.03
CA SER A 34 -16.00 7.11 -8.31
C SER A 34 -16.32 5.97 -9.29
N GLU A 35 -17.16 6.23 -10.30
CA GLU A 35 -17.48 5.24 -11.33
C GLU A 35 -16.27 4.74 -12.12
N ASP A 36 -15.21 5.53 -12.18
CA ASP A 36 -13.95 5.21 -12.83
C ASP A 36 -13.00 4.38 -11.94
N HIS A 37 -13.34 4.22 -10.66
CA HIS A 37 -12.54 3.43 -9.74
C HIS A 37 -12.47 1.97 -10.19
N VAL A 38 -11.31 1.36 -9.99
CA VAL A 38 -11.09 -0.05 -10.37
C VAL A 38 -11.23 -0.93 -9.13
N LEU A 39 -12.16 -1.88 -9.18
CA LEU A 39 -12.31 -2.88 -8.13
C LEU A 39 -11.53 -4.15 -8.49
N THR A 40 -10.73 -4.63 -7.54
CA THR A 40 -10.11 -5.95 -7.64
C THR A 40 -11.12 -7.01 -7.23
N VAL A 41 -11.56 -7.82 -8.18
CA VAL A 41 -12.55 -8.87 -7.95
C VAL A 41 -11.98 -10.24 -8.29
N ILE A 42 -12.49 -11.27 -7.62
CA ILE A 42 -12.16 -12.65 -7.91
C ILE A 42 -13.35 -13.34 -8.56
N GLN A 43 -13.11 -14.00 -9.69
CA GLN A 43 -14.13 -14.77 -10.38
C GLN A 43 -14.37 -16.11 -9.64
N THR A 44 -15.63 -16.42 -9.38
CA THR A 44 -16.04 -17.70 -8.77
C THR A 44 -16.67 -18.60 -9.81
N ARG A 45 -16.78 -19.91 -9.53
CA ARG A 45 -17.45 -20.84 -10.45
C ARG A 45 -18.93 -20.50 -10.58
N LEU A 46 -19.42 -20.42 -11.83
CA LEU A 46 -20.85 -20.56 -12.10
C LEU A 46 -21.28 -21.99 -11.72
N LYS A 47 -22.44 -22.15 -11.10
CA LYS A 47 -23.06 -23.48 -11.00
C LYS A 47 -23.18 -24.03 -12.43
N LYS A 48 -22.62 -25.22 -12.66
CA LYS A 48 -22.57 -25.89 -13.97
C LYS A 48 -23.88 -25.74 -14.74
N HIS A 49 -23.80 -25.13 -15.92
CA HIS A 49 -24.84 -25.31 -16.94
C HIS A 49 -24.58 -26.67 -17.58
N PRO A 50 -25.55 -27.62 -17.63
CA PRO A 50 -25.31 -29.01 -18.04
C PRO A 50 -24.76 -29.18 -19.47
N ARG A 51 -24.73 -28.16 -20.29
CA ARG A 51 -24.46 -28.23 -21.74
C ARG A 51 -23.24 -27.47 -22.26
N LYS A 52 -22.38 -26.89 -21.38
CA LYS A 52 -21.11 -26.28 -21.83
C LYS A 52 -19.97 -26.72 -20.93
N PRO A 53 -18.89 -27.32 -21.49
CA PRO A 53 -17.65 -27.52 -20.76
C PRO A 53 -17.13 -26.12 -20.37
N SER A 54 -17.19 -25.75 -19.10
CA SER A 54 -16.65 -24.49 -18.63
C SER A 54 -15.16 -24.65 -18.42
N GLU A 55 -14.34 -23.89 -19.12
CA GLU A 55 -12.96 -23.60 -18.70
C GLU A 55 -12.98 -23.26 -17.21
N ASP A 56 -12.05 -23.81 -16.45
CA ASP A 56 -11.97 -23.60 -15.00
C ASP A 56 -11.42 -22.19 -14.71
N THR A 57 -12.29 -21.19 -14.84
CA THR A 57 -11.98 -19.78 -14.60
C THR A 57 -12.12 -19.37 -13.13
N ALA A 58 -12.33 -20.34 -12.23
CA ALA A 58 -12.46 -20.08 -10.81
C ALA A 58 -11.11 -19.67 -10.19
N GLY A 59 -11.12 -18.54 -9.47
CA GLY A 59 -9.92 -18.03 -8.81
C GLY A 59 -9.15 -16.97 -9.59
N ILE A 60 -9.54 -16.65 -10.82
CA ILE A 60 -8.92 -15.58 -11.60
C ILE A 60 -9.25 -14.22 -10.95
N ILE A 61 -8.22 -13.48 -10.65
CA ILE A 61 -8.32 -12.10 -10.13
C ILE A 61 -8.39 -11.16 -11.32
N LYS A 62 -9.35 -10.25 -11.30
CA LYS A 62 -9.56 -9.23 -12.33
C LYS A 62 -9.68 -7.86 -11.69
N ASP A 63 -9.07 -6.87 -12.31
CA ASP A 63 -9.24 -5.46 -11.98
C ASP A 63 -10.21 -4.87 -13.02
N ILE A 64 -11.41 -4.48 -12.55
CA ILE A 64 -12.53 -4.06 -13.42
C ILE A 64 -13.04 -2.71 -12.93
N ARG A 65 -13.27 -1.78 -13.84
CA ARG A 65 -13.85 -0.47 -13.52
C ARG A 65 -15.28 -0.60 -13.03
N VAL A 66 -15.66 0.26 -12.09
CA VAL A 66 -17.04 0.27 -11.57
C VAL A 66 -18.04 0.58 -12.67
N SER A 67 -17.72 1.51 -13.57
CA SER A 67 -18.55 1.81 -14.77
C SER A 67 -18.76 0.60 -15.69
N GLU A 68 -17.81 -0.30 -15.80
CA GLU A 68 -17.96 -1.56 -16.53
C GLU A 68 -18.82 -2.56 -15.75
N LEU A 69 -18.60 -2.67 -14.44
CA LEU A 69 -19.39 -3.55 -13.56
C LEU A 69 -20.86 -3.17 -13.51
N LEU A 70 -21.19 -1.88 -13.58
CA LEU A 70 -22.58 -1.39 -13.64
C LEU A 70 -23.32 -1.82 -14.91
N LYS A 71 -22.61 -2.01 -16.03
CA LYS A 71 -23.18 -2.46 -17.29
C LYS A 71 -23.40 -3.98 -17.36
N LEU A 72 -22.79 -4.73 -16.43
CA LEU A 72 -22.90 -6.19 -16.43
C LEU A 72 -24.27 -6.65 -15.90
N PRO A 73 -24.79 -7.78 -16.42
CA PRO A 73 -25.99 -8.40 -15.88
C PRO A 73 -25.86 -8.73 -14.38
N ARG A 74 -26.98 -8.68 -13.64
CA ARG A 74 -27.02 -8.89 -12.16
C ARG A 74 -26.40 -10.20 -11.69
N TRP A 75 -26.26 -11.20 -12.56
CA TRP A 75 -25.61 -12.45 -12.19
C TRP A 75 -24.06 -12.35 -12.15
N TYR A 76 -23.46 -11.29 -12.66
CA TYR A 76 -22.05 -10.98 -12.45
C TYR A 76 -21.81 -10.29 -11.10
N VAL A 77 -22.64 -9.30 -10.77
CA VAL A 77 -22.46 -8.45 -9.59
C VAL A 77 -23.71 -8.57 -8.70
N GLY A 78 -23.53 -9.02 -7.48
CA GLY A 78 -24.62 -9.21 -6.53
C GLY A 78 -24.25 -10.16 -5.41
N PRO A 79 -25.20 -10.42 -4.48
CA PRO A 79 -24.98 -11.30 -3.33
C PRO A 79 -24.49 -12.71 -3.71
N LYS A 80 -25.02 -13.25 -4.79
CA LYS A 80 -24.63 -14.54 -5.36
C LYS A 80 -23.88 -14.40 -6.70
N GLY A 81 -23.45 -13.16 -7.05
CA GLY A 81 -22.78 -12.85 -8.31
C GLY A 81 -21.50 -13.65 -8.54
N LEU A 82 -21.09 -13.71 -9.81
CA LEU A 82 -19.87 -14.39 -10.26
C LEU A 82 -18.62 -13.71 -9.71
N TYR A 83 -18.59 -12.39 -9.69
CA TYR A 83 -17.52 -11.59 -9.14
C TYR A 83 -17.72 -11.37 -7.64
N LYS A 84 -16.64 -11.50 -6.88
CA LYS A 84 -16.60 -11.27 -5.43
C LYS A 84 -15.49 -10.30 -5.12
N LEU A 85 -15.71 -9.39 -4.17
CA LEU A 85 -14.63 -8.64 -3.56
C LEU A 85 -13.69 -9.61 -2.85
N MET A 86 -12.42 -9.31 -2.87
CA MET A 86 -11.37 -10.09 -2.25
C MET A 86 -10.85 -9.39 -1.01
N ARG A 87 -10.61 -10.14 0.04
CA ARG A 87 -9.88 -9.74 1.24
C ARG A 87 -8.64 -10.58 1.40
N THR A 88 -7.66 -10.07 2.12
CA THR A 88 -6.45 -10.81 2.46
C THR A 88 -6.01 -10.53 3.88
N GLY A 89 -5.37 -11.51 4.51
CA GLY A 89 -4.57 -11.25 5.69
C GLY A 89 -3.25 -10.62 5.28
N VAL A 90 -2.59 -9.95 6.22
CA VAL A 90 -1.30 -9.27 6.00
C VAL A 90 -0.31 -9.59 7.09
N ASP A 91 0.97 -9.55 6.74
CA ASP A 91 2.07 -9.53 7.68
C ASP A 91 2.63 -8.11 7.74
N PHE A 92 2.65 -7.53 8.94
CA PHE A 92 3.18 -6.18 9.13
C PHE A 92 4.72 -6.22 9.23
N PRO A 93 5.41 -5.12 8.86
CA PRO A 93 6.84 -4.98 9.14
C PRO A 93 7.10 -5.26 10.63
N GLN A 94 8.23 -5.92 10.92
CA GLN A 94 8.55 -6.28 12.29
C GLN A 94 8.66 -5.03 13.17
N MET A 95 7.79 -4.96 14.17
CA MET A 95 7.92 -4.02 15.27
C MET A 95 8.73 -4.67 16.41
N PRO A 96 9.42 -3.87 17.23
CA PRO A 96 10.07 -4.40 18.43
C PRO A 96 9.11 -5.25 19.26
N ALA A 97 9.57 -6.41 19.72
CA ALA A 97 8.75 -7.26 20.56
C ALA A 97 8.39 -6.53 21.87
N GLY A 98 7.13 -6.59 22.24
CA GLY A 98 6.69 -6.06 23.53
C GLY A 98 7.33 -6.82 24.71
N SER A 99 7.48 -6.14 25.83
CA SER A 99 8.06 -6.71 27.07
C SER A 99 7.15 -7.78 27.70
N ILE A 100 5.82 -7.63 27.55
CA ILE A 100 4.81 -8.55 28.08
C ILE A 100 4.58 -9.70 27.10
N ASP A 101 4.42 -10.93 27.61
CA ASP A 101 4.03 -12.06 26.77
C ASP A 101 2.71 -11.76 26.04
N PRO A 102 2.63 -11.95 24.71
CA PRO A 102 1.44 -11.57 23.96
C PRO A 102 0.17 -12.30 24.38
N HIS A 103 0.26 -13.59 24.74
CA HIS A 103 -0.89 -14.35 25.21
C HIS A 103 -1.38 -13.83 26.58
N PHE A 104 -0.44 -13.62 27.53
CA PHE A 104 -0.76 -13.03 28.82
C PHE A 104 -1.37 -11.64 28.66
N LEU A 105 -0.88 -10.80 27.73
CA LEU A 105 -1.49 -9.51 27.45
C LEU A 105 -2.95 -9.67 27.03
N GLY A 106 -3.25 -10.64 26.15
CA GLY A 106 -4.61 -10.96 25.77
C GLY A 106 -5.49 -11.36 26.95
N VAL A 107 -4.96 -12.22 27.85
CA VAL A 107 -5.64 -12.60 29.10
C VAL A 107 -5.89 -11.40 30.01
N TYR A 108 -4.91 -10.50 30.14
CA TYR A 108 -5.06 -9.27 30.93
C TYR A 108 -6.09 -8.30 30.32
N LEU A 109 -6.15 -8.18 29.01
CA LEU A 109 -7.13 -7.33 28.34
C LEU A 109 -8.56 -7.84 28.52
N GLY A 110 -8.79 -9.16 28.60
CA GLY A 110 -10.07 -9.73 28.96
C GLY A 110 -10.34 -9.60 30.47
N ASP A 111 -9.86 -10.54 31.24
CA ASP A 111 -10.19 -10.74 32.64
C ASP A 111 -9.24 -10.03 33.65
N GLY A 112 -8.28 -9.22 33.19
CA GLY A 112 -7.32 -8.55 34.06
C GLY A 112 -7.83 -7.23 34.62
N SER A 113 -7.33 -6.86 35.81
CA SER A 113 -7.57 -5.55 36.45
C SER A 113 -6.28 -5.04 37.12
N SER A 114 -6.13 -3.72 37.16
CA SER A 114 -5.10 -3.04 37.96
C SER A 114 -5.67 -1.82 38.69
N ALA A 115 -6.99 -1.69 38.79
CA ALA A 115 -7.70 -0.54 39.37
C ALA A 115 -7.26 -0.25 40.82
N ASN A 116 -7.10 -1.27 41.63
CA ASN A 116 -6.70 -1.17 43.03
C ASN A 116 -5.17 -1.12 43.28
N GLY A 117 -4.38 -0.84 42.22
CA GLY A 117 -2.92 -0.80 42.33
C GLY A 117 -2.24 -2.17 42.32
N HIS A 118 -2.99 -3.27 42.34
CA HIS A 118 -2.53 -4.64 42.17
C HIS A 118 -2.98 -5.20 40.84
N ILE A 119 -2.14 -5.99 40.20
CA ILE A 119 -2.50 -6.67 38.95
C ILE A 119 -3.17 -7.98 39.33
N THR A 120 -4.43 -8.12 38.93
CA THR A 120 -5.26 -9.30 39.17
C THR A 120 -5.81 -9.86 37.87
N ILE A 121 -5.97 -11.17 37.80
CA ILE A 121 -6.66 -11.89 36.73
C ILE A 121 -7.73 -12.76 37.41
N THR A 122 -8.97 -12.70 36.95
CA THR A 122 -10.07 -13.52 37.50
C THR A 122 -10.55 -14.51 36.44
N SER A 123 -10.44 -15.80 36.71
CA SER A 123 -10.86 -16.83 35.74
C SER A 123 -11.38 -18.09 36.43
N ALA A 124 -12.37 -18.74 35.78
CA ALA A 124 -12.85 -20.05 36.17
C ALA A 124 -12.04 -21.20 35.53
N ASP A 125 -11.26 -20.90 34.48
CA ASP A 125 -10.50 -21.90 33.71
C ASP A 125 -9.11 -22.13 34.36
N ALA A 126 -8.82 -23.39 34.74
CA ALA A 126 -7.58 -23.75 35.43
C ALA A 126 -6.32 -23.51 34.59
N GLU A 127 -6.42 -23.58 33.27
CA GLU A 127 -5.31 -23.35 32.33
C GLU A 127 -4.77 -21.93 32.41
N ILE A 128 -5.59 -20.95 32.80
CA ILE A 128 -5.20 -19.54 32.99
C ILE A 128 -4.15 -19.43 34.13
N SER A 129 -4.25 -20.26 35.15
CA SER A 129 -3.24 -20.25 36.23
C SER A 129 -1.82 -20.51 35.72
N THR A 130 -1.66 -21.39 34.75
CA THR A 130 -0.35 -21.72 34.15
C THR A 130 0.21 -20.50 33.39
N ILE A 131 -0.64 -19.76 32.66
CA ILE A 131 -0.26 -18.56 31.92
C ILE A 131 0.17 -17.46 32.91
N VAL A 132 -0.60 -17.24 33.97
CA VAL A 132 -0.31 -16.25 35.02
C VAL A 132 0.99 -16.58 35.76
N ASN A 133 1.22 -17.85 36.13
CA ASN A 133 2.44 -18.29 36.79
C ASN A 133 3.68 -18.13 35.90
N SER A 134 3.57 -18.45 34.61
CA SER A 134 4.66 -18.26 33.65
C SER A 134 5.06 -16.78 33.55
N GLN A 135 4.09 -15.88 33.43
CA GLN A 135 4.36 -14.44 33.35
C GLN A 135 4.89 -13.89 34.69
N SER A 136 4.34 -14.34 35.82
CA SER A 136 4.82 -13.92 37.14
C SER A 136 6.29 -14.28 37.36
N GLY A 137 6.73 -15.46 36.92
CA GLY A 137 8.12 -15.90 36.96
C GLY A 137 9.06 -14.95 36.20
N LYS A 138 8.67 -14.48 35.03
CA LYS A 138 9.44 -13.50 34.21
C LYS A 138 9.71 -12.19 34.98
N TYR A 139 8.78 -11.76 35.80
CA TYR A 139 8.88 -10.50 36.56
C TYR A 139 9.25 -10.72 38.04
N LEU A 140 9.61 -11.94 38.44
CA LEU A 140 9.93 -12.32 39.82
C LEU A 140 8.80 -11.97 40.81
N LEU A 141 7.54 -12.13 40.37
CA LEU A 141 6.35 -11.90 41.16
C LEU A 141 5.85 -13.19 41.79
N LYS A 142 5.18 -13.08 42.92
CA LYS A 142 4.43 -14.18 43.55
C LYS A 142 2.96 -14.08 43.17
N VAL A 143 2.35 -15.22 42.87
CA VAL A 143 0.90 -15.32 42.59
C VAL A 143 0.21 -15.72 43.88
N ARG A 144 -0.72 -14.91 44.37
CA ARG A 144 -1.66 -15.25 45.43
C ARG A 144 -3.00 -15.57 44.79
N GLN A 145 -3.64 -16.61 45.28
CA GLN A 145 -4.94 -17.07 44.80
C GLN A 145 -6.02 -16.79 45.84
N TYR A 146 -7.12 -16.23 45.42
CA TYR A 146 -8.29 -15.98 46.24
C TYR A 146 -9.55 -16.53 45.57
N PRO A 147 -10.47 -17.17 46.31
CA PRO A 147 -11.74 -17.60 45.74
C PRO A 147 -12.59 -16.36 45.36
N ALA A 148 -13.16 -16.38 44.14
CA ALA A 148 -14.03 -15.32 43.59
C ALA A 148 -15.32 -15.97 43.04
N GLY A 149 -16.24 -16.38 43.90
CA GLY A 149 -17.43 -17.13 43.52
C GLY A 149 -17.08 -18.50 42.91
N GLN A 150 -17.46 -18.72 41.65
CA GLN A 150 -17.11 -19.94 40.90
C GLN A 150 -15.75 -19.83 40.18
N ALA A 151 -15.06 -18.68 40.28
CA ALA A 151 -13.78 -18.41 39.67
C ALA A 151 -12.66 -18.29 40.75
N GLN A 152 -11.43 -18.17 40.29
CA GLN A 152 -10.26 -17.83 41.09
C GLN A 152 -9.71 -16.48 40.67
N GLU A 153 -9.38 -15.62 41.62
CA GLU A 153 -8.63 -14.40 41.43
C GLU A 153 -7.12 -14.65 41.67
N TYR A 154 -6.32 -14.37 40.67
CA TYR A 154 -4.85 -14.49 40.72
C TYR A 154 -4.25 -13.09 40.87
N MET A 155 -3.73 -12.77 42.06
CA MET A 155 -3.09 -11.50 42.37
C MET A 155 -1.57 -11.62 42.21
N LEU A 156 -0.96 -10.79 41.38
CA LEU A 156 0.51 -10.75 41.16
C LEU A 156 1.15 -9.71 42.07
N THR A 157 1.99 -10.18 43.00
CA THR A 157 2.58 -9.33 44.04
C THR A 157 4.12 -9.44 44.09
N PRO A 158 4.86 -8.39 44.53
CA PRO A 158 6.32 -8.41 44.61
C PRO A 158 6.89 -9.37 45.69
N GLY A 159 6.06 -10.05 46.45
CA GLY A 159 6.50 -11.03 47.47
C GLY A 159 7.11 -10.45 48.74
N ARG A 160 7.29 -9.13 48.88
CA ARG A 160 7.73 -8.46 50.12
C ARG A 160 6.54 -7.86 50.85
N THR A 161 6.41 -8.19 52.13
CA THR A 161 5.47 -7.56 53.05
C THR A 161 6.21 -6.43 53.77
N GLY A 162 5.79 -5.18 53.55
CA GLY A 162 6.28 -3.99 54.28
C GLY A 162 7.12 -3.04 53.42
N GLY A 163 6.67 -1.81 53.32
CA GLY A 163 7.31 -0.69 52.61
C GLY A 163 6.44 -0.12 51.50
N GLN A 164 6.66 1.17 51.15
CA GLN A 164 6.00 1.84 50.05
C GLN A 164 5.99 0.91 48.82
N ALA A 165 4.80 0.70 48.22
CA ALA A 165 4.61 -0.19 47.08
C ALA A 165 5.36 0.38 45.85
N LEU A 166 6.63 -0.01 45.72
CA LEU A 166 7.37 0.21 44.49
C LEU A 166 6.64 -0.55 43.39
N LEU A 167 6.24 0.18 42.33
CA LEU A 167 5.63 -0.40 41.14
C LEU A 167 6.53 -1.54 40.64
N ASN A 168 5.95 -2.73 40.55
CA ASN A 168 6.66 -3.90 40.03
C ASN A 168 6.93 -3.74 38.52
N GLY A 169 7.85 -4.53 37.95
CA GLY A 169 8.23 -4.45 36.55
C GLY A 169 7.05 -4.60 35.57
N LEU A 170 6.11 -5.50 35.87
CA LEU A 170 4.92 -5.70 35.03
C LEU A 170 3.98 -4.49 35.07
N ALA A 171 3.83 -3.85 36.24
CA ALA A 171 3.03 -2.63 36.36
C ALA A 171 3.66 -1.46 35.55
N LYS A 172 5.01 -1.35 35.59
CA LYS A 172 5.72 -0.36 34.77
C LYS A 172 5.51 -0.61 33.27
N ASP A 173 5.60 -1.85 32.82
CA ASP A 173 5.37 -2.21 31.43
C ASP A 173 3.92 -1.92 31.01
N LEU A 174 2.94 -2.22 31.87
CA LEU A 174 1.53 -1.85 31.61
C LEU A 174 1.31 -0.33 31.57
N MET A 175 2.06 0.45 32.38
CA MET A 175 2.05 1.92 32.29
C MET A 175 2.59 2.42 30.96
N VAL A 176 3.73 1.89 30.52
CA VAL A 176 4.32 2.24 29.21
C VAL A 176 3.37 1.90 28.07
N LEU A 177 2.58 0.85 28.22
CA LEU A 177 1.56 0.45 27.25
C LEU A 177 0.25 1.25 27.35
N GLY A 178 0.09 2.13 28.36
CA GLY A 178 -1.14 2.87 28.61
C GLY A 178 -2.29 2.00 29.13
N LEU A 179 -1.99 0.83 29.75
CA LEU A 179 -3.00 -0.13 30.21
C LEU A 179 -3.11 -0.22 31.74
N TYR A 180 -2.23 0.44 32.47
CA TYR A 180 -2.26 0.39 33.93
C TYR A 180 -3.38 1.28 34.48
N LYS A 181 -4.23 0.69 35.33
CA LYS A 181 -5.46 1.32 35.89
C LYS A 181 -6.55 1.65 34.89
N GLU A 182 -6.44 1.14 33.65
CA GLU A 182 -7.54 1.26 32.68
C GLU A 182 -8.75 0.42 33.08
N THR A 183 -9.93 0.97 32.82
CA THR A 183 -11.21 0.32 33.09
C THR A 183 -11.59 -0.65 31.97
N SER A 184 -12.61 -1.48 32.19
CA SER A 184 -13.13 -2.37 31.16
C SER A 184 -13.65 -1.64 29.92
N GLU A 185 -13.93 -0.33 30.01
CA GLU A 185 -14.46 0.49 28.92
C GLU A 185 -13.37 1.17 28.08
N SER A 186 -12.16 1.33 28.65
CA SER A 186 -11.04 2.06 28.02
C SER A 186 -9.91 1.17 27.53
N LYS A 187 -9.94 -0.15 27.78
CA LYS A 187 -8.94 -1.10 27.29
C LYS A 187 -8.83 -1.12 25.77
N PHE A 188 -7.62 -1.33 25.25
CA PHE A 188 -7.29 -1.43 23.82
C PHE A 188 -6.07 -2.35 23.61
N ILE A 189 -5.84 -2.78 22.36
CA ILE A 189 -4.62 -3.54 22.01
C ILE A 189 -3.51 -2.54 21.64
N PRO A 190 -2.40 -2.44 22.41
CA PRO A 190 -1.30 -1.52 22.08
C PRO A 190 -0.71 -1.76 20.70
N SER A 191 -0.31 -0.67 20.03
CA SER A 191 0.11 -0.69 18.63
C SER A 191 1.21 -1.70 18.32
N GLN A 192 2.19 -1.89 19.21
CA GLN A 192 3.27 -2.87 19.04
C GLN A 192 2.79 -4.33 19.00
N TYR A 193 1.64 -4.63 19.59
CA TYR A 193 1.00 -5.95 19.52
C TYR A 193 -0.02 -6.01 18.37
N LYS A 194 -0.76 -4.94 18.12
CA LYS A 194 -1.74 -4.81 17.05
C LYS A 194 -1.10 -4.94 15.66
N PHE A 195 0.08 -4.35 15.48
CA PHE A 195 0.88 -4.41 14.27
C PHE A 195 2.11 -5.32 14.40
N GLY A 196 2.16 -6.13 15.43
CA GLY A 196 3.22 -7.11 15.67
C GLY A 196 3.22 -8.25 14.65
N SER A 197 4.19 -9.15 14.78
CA SER A 197 4.30 -10.34 13.93
C SER A 197 2.98 -11.13 13.90
N ARG A 198 2.80 -11.95 12.87
CA ARG A 198 1.63 -12.84 12.79
C ARG A 198 1.46 -13.70 14.06
N ARG A 199 2.57 -14.19 14.61
CA ARG A 199 2.58 -14.97 15.86
C ARG A 199 2.11 -14.10 17.04
N THR A 200 2.64 -12.90 17.20
CA THR A 200 2.26 -11.96 18.27
C THR A 200 0.76 -11.69 18.25
N ARG A 201 0.21 -11.39 17.07
CA ARG A 201 -1.22 -11.11 16.88
C ARG A 201 -2.11 -12.33 17.19
N LEU A 202 -1.67 -13.53 16.78
CA LEU A 202 -2.38 -14.77 17.08
C LEU A 202 -2.40 -15.06 18.58
N GLU A 203 -1.28 -14.87 19.28
CA GLU A 203 -1.20 -15.09 20.73
C GLU A 203 -2.05 -14.07 21.52
N VAL A 204 -2.03 -12.77 21.14
CA VAL A 204 -2.92 -11.78 21.78
C VAL A 204 -4.38 -12.13 21.57
N LEU A 205 -4.74 -12.50 20.34
CA LEU A 205 -6.11 -12.91 20.02
C LEU A 205 -6.52 -14.17 20.80
N ALA A 206 -5.62 -15.13 20.92
CA ALA A 206 -5.86 -16.36 21.68
C ALA A 206 -6.11 -16.07 23.16
N GLY A 207 -5.27 -15.23 23.79
CA GLY A 207 -5.46 -14.83 25.19
C GLY A 207 -6.79 -14.11 25.46
N LEU A 208 -7.20 -13.22 24.56
CA LEU A 208 -8.51 -12.56 24.62
C LEU A 208 -9.67 -13.56 24.50
N LEU A 209 -9.53 -14.55 23.61
CA LEU A 209 -10.56 -15.58 23.41
C LEU A 209 -10.57 -16.61 24.55
N ASP A 210 -9.43 -16.85 25.19
CA ASP A 210 -9.33 -17.72 26.36
C ASP A 210 -10.02 -17.13 27.60
N THR A 211 -10.26 -15.82 27.63
CA THR A 211 -11.02 -15.13 28.67
C THR A 211 -12.47 -14.87 28.21
N ASP A 212 -12.69 -13.78 27.49
CA ASP A 212 -14.01 -13.27 27.08
C ASP A 212 -14.58 -13.92 25.79
N GLY A 213 -13.84 -14.87 25.20
CA GLY A 213 -14.30 -15.58 24.01
C GLY A 213 -15.25 -16.72 24.32
N SER A 214 -16.26 -16.90 23.48
CA SER A 214 -17.16 -18.06 23.47
C SER A 214 -17.03 -18.79 22.13
N LEU A 215 -16.71 -20.09 22.16
CA LEU A 215 -16.65 -20.93 20.99
C LEU A 215 -18.03 -21.58 20.74
N ASP A 216 -18.63 -21.25 19.61
CA ASP A 216 -19.86 -21.91 19.13
C ASP A 216 -19.54 -22.58 17.77
N ALA A 217 -20.41 -23.44 17.29
CA ALA A 217 -20.40 -24.28 16.07
C ALA A 217 -19.50 -23.80 14.88
N GLY A 218 -18.25 -23.39 15.14
CA GLY A 218 -17.23 -23.00 14.16
C GLY A 218 -17.00 -21.51 13.98
N TYR A 219 -17.32 -20.70 14.99
CA TYR A 219 -16.95 -19.30 15.11
C TYR A 219 -16.71 -18.93 16.58
N PHE A 220 -15.96 -17.84 16.81
CA PHE A 220 -15.83 -17.24 18.13
C PHE A 220 -16.72 -16.00 18.24
N ASP A 221 -17.34 -15.84 19.39
CA ASP A 221 -17.93 -14.59 19.85
C ASP A 221 -17.07 -14.03 20.97
N PHE A 222 -16.67 -12.78 20.85
CA PHE A 222 -15.98 -12.01 21.86
C PHE A 222 -16.85 -10.80 22.26
N ILE A 223 -17.02 -10.55 23.54
CA ILE A 223 -17.87 -9.47 24.04
C ILE A 223 -17.06 -8.59 24.98
N THR A 224 -17.12 -7.27 24.77
CA THR A 224 -16.41 -6.29 25.62
C THR A 224 -17.24 -5.01 25.78
N LYS A 225 -16.98 -4.26 26.86
CA LYS A 225 -17.49 -2.90 27.06
C LYS A 225 -16.72 -1.85 26.28
N SER A 226 -15.42 -2.11 25.99
CA SER A 226 -14.60 -1.18 25.23
C SER A 226 -14.90 -1.26 23.73
N LYS A 227 -15.38 -0.16 23.14
CA LYS A 227 -15.53 -0.01 21.69
C LYS A 227 -14.18 -0.16 20.98
N GLN A 228 -13.14 0.48 21.53
CA GLN A 228 -11.79 0.45 20.95
C GLN A 228 -11.24 -0.98 20.95
N LEU A 229 -11.39 -1.72 22.05
CA LEU A 229 -10.93 -3.12 22.12
C LEU A 229 -11.69 -4.00 21.11
N ALA A 230 -12.99 -3.80 20.95
CA ALA A 230 -13.78 -4.54 19.96
C ALA A 230 -13.30 -4.27 18.52
N GLU A 231 -13.03 -3.01 18.19
CA GLU A 231 -12.48 -2.62 16.89
C GLU A 231 -11.07 -3.18 16.67
N ASP A 232 -10.22 -3.17 17.70
CA ASP A 232 -8.88 -3.74 17.66
C ASP A 232 -8.89 -5.26 17.47
N VAL A 233 -9.76 -5.98 18.16
CA VAL A 233 -9.95 -7.43 17.99
C VAL A 233 -10.43 -7.75 16.59
N ALA A 234 -11.36 -6.98 16.05
CA ALA A 234 -11.83 -7.14 14.67
C ALA A 234 -10.71 -6.85 13.66
N PHE A 235 -9.92 -5.80 13.87
CA PHE A 235 -8.76 -5.46 13.04
C PHE A 235 -7.71 -6.58 13.07
N VAL A 236 -7.29 -7.03 14.26
CA VAL A 236 -6.32 -8.13 14.42
C VAL A 236 -6.82 -9.39 13.74
N SER A 237 -8.08 -9.76 13.94
CA SER A 237 -8.68 -10.93 13.31
C SER A 237 -8.66 -10.84 11.79
N ARG A 238 -9.06 -9.70 11.21
CA ARG A 238 -9.06 -9.47 9.75
C ARG A 238 -7.64 -9.48 9.18
N SER A 239 -6.69 -8.85 9.87
CA SER A 239 -5.28 -8.84 9.49
C SER A 239 -4.65 -10.25 9.45
N LEU A 240 -5.17 -11.17 10.23
CA LEU A 240 -4.75 -12.58 10.26
C LEU A 240 -5.44 -13.44 9.18
N GLY A 241 -6.39 -12.87 8.42
CA GLY A 241 -7.14 -13.56 7.39
C GLY A 241 -8.42 -14.23 7.88
N PHE A 242 -8.90 -13.90 9.07
CA PHE A 242 -10.24 -14.26 9.54
C PHE A 242 -11.28 -13.24 9.06
N TYR A 243 -12.53 -13.61 9.03
CA TYR A 243 -13.62 -12.65 8.92
C TYR A 243 -14.06 -12.25 10.32
N ALA A 244 -14.15 -10.96 10.57
CA ALA A 244 -14.64 -10.41 11.82
C ALA A 244 -15.60 -9.24 11.59
N PHE A 245 -16.64 -9.15 12.41
CA PHE A 245 -17.59 -8.02 12.44
C PHE A 245 -17.81 -7.56 13.88
N VAL A 246 -18.10 -6.28 14.04
CA VAL A 246 -18.47 -5.68 15.32
C VAL A 246 -19.95 -5.30 15.27
N ARG A 247 -20.70 -5.60 16.34
CA ARG A 247 -22.08 -5.17 16.53
C ARG A 247 -22.26 -4.66 17.95
N GLU A 248 -23.02 -3.61 18.10
CA GLU A 248 -23.51 -3.14 19.39
C GLU A 248 -24.55 -4.11 19.94
N LYS A 249 -24.49 -4.35 21.23
CA LYS A 249 -25.40 -5.24 21.96
C LYS A 249 -25.78 -4.55 23.27
N SER A 250 -27.04 -4.14 23.39
CA SER A 250 -27.59 -3.76 24.69
C SER A 250 -27.86 -5.01 25.52
N SER A 251 -27.43 -5.02 26.76
CA SER A 251 -27.66 -6.11 27.71
C SER A 251 -27.86 -5.52 29.09
N HIS A 252 -28.68 -6.18 29.91
CA HIS A 252 -28.85 -5.84 31.31
C HIS A 252 -27.86 -6.65 32.15
N ASP A 253 -27.29 -5.99 33.16
CA ASP A 253 -26.50 -6.69 34.17
C ASP A 253 -27.42 -7.46 35.14
N GLN A 254 -26.81 -8.22 36.07
CA GLN A 254 -27.56 -8.98 37.08
C GLN A 254 -28.40 -8.10 38.03
N PHE A 255 -28.20 -6.78 38.03
CA PHE A 255 -28.91 -5.80 38.83
C PHE A 255 -29.97 -5.03 38.00
N GLY A 256 -30.12 -5.36 36.70
CA GLY A 256 -31.09 -4.74 35.81
C GLY A 256 -30.63 -3.42 35.15
N HIS A 257 -29.35 -3.00 35.34
CA HIS A 257 -28.84 -1.81 34.67
C HIS A 257 -28.54 -2.13 33.21
N GLU A 258 -29.02 -1.30 32.30
CA GLU A 258 -28.74 -1.40 30.89
C GLU A 258 -27.30 -0.97 30.58
N GLY A 259 -26.54 -1.83 29.92
CA GLY A 259 -25.19 -1.56 29.50
C GLY A 259 -24.99 -1.78 28.00
N LEU A 260 -24.23 -0.91 27.37
CA LEU A 260 -23.81 -1.06 25.98
C LEU A 260 -22.55 -1.93 25.92
N TYR A 261 -22.62 -3.00 25.16
CA TYR A 261 -21.52 -3.93 24.89
C TYR A 261 -21.27 -4.01 23.40
N TYR A 262 -20.07 -4.42 23.04
CA TYR A 262 -19.65 -4.66 21.66
C TYR A 262 -19.36 -6.13 21.46
N ARG A 263 -20.09 -6.76 20.53
CA ARG A 263 -19.93 -8.16 20.15
C ARG A 263 -19.11 -8.26 18.89
N VAL A 264 -18.01 -9.02 18.95
CA VAL A 264 -17.12 -9.30 17.81
C VAL A 264 -17.28 -10.77 17.43
N GLY A 265 -17.89 -11.04 16.27
CA GLY A 265 -18.00 -12.41 15.75
C GLY A 265 -16.81 -12.70 14.82
N ILE A 266 -16.05 -13.80 15.09
CA ILE A 266 -14.85 -14.18 14.36
C ILE A 266 -15.06 -15.53 13.72
N SER A 267 -14.85 -15.65 12.40
CA SER A 267 -15.03 -16.88 11.65
C SER A 267 -13.97 -17.07 10.57
N GLY A 268 -13.78 -18.30 10.14
CA GLY A 268 -12.75 -18.71 9.19
C GLY A 268 -12.09 -19.99 9.65
N ASP A 269 -10.82 -20.17 9.36
CA ASP A 269 -10.02 -21.30 9.86
C ASP A 269 -9.54 -21.00 11.29
N ILE A 270 -10.51 -20.89 12.21
CA ILE A 270 -10.28 -20.50 13.61
C ILE A 270 -9.48 -21.56 14.40
N SER A 271 -9.28 -22.76 13.87
CA SER A 271 -8.39 -23.77 14.48
C SER A 271 -6.91 -23.33 14.48
N LYS A 272 -6.57 -22.29 13.73
CA LYS A 272 -5.23 -21.66 13.73
C LYS A 272 -5.00 -20.73 14.89
N ILE A 273 -6.02 -20.35 15.64
CA ILE A 273 -5.89 -19.51 16.83
C ILE A 273 -5.43 -20.41 17.99
N PRO A 274 -4.26 -20.14 18.60
CA PRO A 274 -3.66 -21.04 19.59
C PRO A 274 -4.26 -20.83 20.99
N THR A 275 -5.58 -20.98 21.13
CA THR A 275 -6.25 -20.96 22.43
C THR A 275 -5.72 -22.07 23.32
N ARG A 276 -5.54 -21.79 24.63
CA ARG A 276 -4.96 -22.72 25.60
C ARG A 276 -6.02 -23.36 26.50
N VAL A 277 -7.15 -22.69 26.66
CA VAL A 277 -8.30 -23.25 27.42
C VAL A 277 -8.94 -24.35 26.58
N SER A 278 -8.94 -25.56 27.09
CA SER A 278 -9.32 -26.79 26.36
C SER A 278 -10.70 -26.72 25.72
N ARG A 279 -11.72 -26.20 26.45
CA ARG A 279 -13.09 -26.03 25.95
C ARG A 279 -13.22 -24.97 24.85
N LYS A 280 -12.19 -24.12 24.64
CA LYS A 280 -12.14 -23.05 23.64
C LYS A 280 -11.21 -23.39 22.46
N GLN A 281 -10.68 -24.63 22.42
CA GLN A 281 -9.89 -25.10 21.29
C GLN A 281 -10.81 -25.48 20.12
N ALA A 282 -10.69 -24.73 19.03
CA ALA A 282 -11.52 -24.99 17.86
C ALA A 282 -11.03 -26.21 17.06
N PRO A 283 -11.90 -27.18 16.71
CA PRO A 283 -11.52 -28.33 15.91
C PRO A 283 -11.19 -27.90 14.47
N THR A 284 -10.28 -28.65 13.84
CA THR A 284 -9.98 -28.47 12.42
C THR A 284 -11.22 -28.68 11.57
N ARG A 285 -11.55 -27.71 10.73
CA ARG A 285 -12.75 -27.74 9.89
C ARG A 285 -12.42 -27.42 8.42
N ARG A 286 -12.91 -28.24 7.50
CA ARG A 286 -12.86 -27.92 6.07
C ARG A 286 -13.81 -26.77 5.73
N GLN A 287 -13.28 -25.63 5.36
CA GLN A 287 -14.06 -24.46 4.94
C GLN A 287 -14.77 -24.76 3.60
N LYS A 288 -16.11 -24.74 3.59
CA LYS A 288 -16.90 -24.91 2.35
C LYS A 288 -16.86 -23.66 1.46
N LYS A 289 -16.73 -22.46 2.05
CA LYS A 289 -16.65 -21.17 1.36
C LYS A 289 -15.54 -20.34 2.00
N SER A 290 -14.72 -19.69 1.18
CA SER A 290 -13.69 -18.77 1.67
C SER A 290 -14.35 -17.56 2.35
N VAL A 291 -13.94 -17.24 3.59
CA VAL A 291 -14.38 -16.05 4.31
C VAL A 291 -13.76 -14.76 3.74
N LEU A 292 -12.70 -14.91 2.95
CA LEU A 292 -11.99 -13.82 2.28
C LEU A 292 -12.65 -13.36 0.97
N ARG A 293 -13.82 -13.89 0.65
CA ARG A 293 -14.58 -13.52 -0.56
C ARG A 293 -15.99 -13.10 -0.17
N THR A 294 -16.43 -11.93 -0.63
CA THR A 294 -17.78 -11.45 -0.36
C THR A 294 -18.47 -10.96 -1.63
N GLY A 295 -19.76 -11.28 -1.77
CA GLY A 295 -20.61 -10.66 -2.78
C GLY A 295 -20.78 -9.17 -2.46
N PHE A 296 -21.14 -8.40 -3.46
CA PHE A 296 -21.38 -6.97 -3.30
C PHE A 296 -22.45 -6.48 -4.27
N THR A 297 -23.04 -5.35 -3.96
CA THR A 297 -23.93 -4.59 -4.86
C THR A 297 -23.36 -3.19 -5.08
N LEU A 298 -23.76 -2.56 -6.17
CA LEU A 298 -23.38 -1.21 -6.54
C LEU A 298 -24.62 -0.34 -6.51
N LYS A 299 -24.56 0.81 -5.83
CA LYS A 299 -25.65 1.78 -5.71
C LYS A 299 -25.14 3.15 -6.12
N PRO A 300 -25.61 3.73 -7.24
CA PRO A 300 -25.30 5.10 -7.60
C PRO A 300 -25.78 6.08 -6.52
N LEU A 301 -24.94 7.06 -6.17
CA LEU A 301 -25.26 8.11 -5.22
C LEU A 301 -25.52 9.46 -5.88
N GLY A 302 -25.00 9.67 -7.10
CA GLY A 302 -25.06 10.93 -7.82
C GLY A 302 -23.67 11.52 -8.02
N GLU A 303 -23.63 12.77 -8.49
CA GLU A 303 -22.39 13.49 -8.70
C GLU A 303 -21.97 14.19 -7.40
N GLU A 304 -20.78 13.87 -6.93
CA GLU A 304 -20.18 14.45 -5.74
C GLU A 304 -18.68 14.69 -5.94
N GLU A 305 -18.11 15.48 -5.06
CA GLU A 305 -16.67 15.69 -4.97
C GLU A 305 -15.99 14.44 -4.42
N TYR A 306 -14.85 14.06 -5.01
CA TYR A 306 -14.08 12.92 -4.52
C TYR A 306 -12.60 13.20 -4.45
N PHE A 307 -11.96 12.52 -3.50
CA PHE A 307 -10.52 12.53 -3.31
C PHE A 307 -9.98 11.13 -3.59
N GLY A 308 -8.95 11.06 -4.39
CA GLY A 308 -8.30 9.81 -4.78
C GLY A 308 -6.79 9.90 -4.58
N PHE A 309 -6.13 8.74 -4.60
CA PHE A 309 -4.67 8.66 -4.56
C PHE A 309 -4.20 7.51 -5.44
N ARG A 310 -2.98 7.56 -5.94
CA ARG A 310 -2.36 6.46 -6.68
C ARG A 310 -1.24 5.84 -5.85
N VAL A 311 -1.24 4.51 -5.75
CA VAL A 311 -0.18 3.78 -5.07
C VAL A 311 0.78 3.14 -6.07
N GLY A 312 2.01 2.88 -5.62
CA GLY A 312 3.04 2.18 -6.39
C GLY A 312 2.79 0.68 -6.53
N SER A 313 3.74 -0.02 -7.17
CA SER A 313 3.69 -1.46 -7.42
C SER A 313 2.53 -1.86 -8.33
N ASP A 314 1.76 -2.88 -7.98
CA ASP A 314 0.59 -3.38 -8.73
C ASP A 314 -0.66 -2.48 -8.62
N GLN A 315 -0.54 -1.31 -8.01
CA GLN A 315 -1.60 -0.33 -7.78
C GLN A 315 -2.76 -0.84 -6.91
N ARG A 316 -2.63 -2.01 -6.29
CA ARG A 316 -3.58 -2.56 -5.35
C ARG A 316 -3.22 -2.13 -3.93
N TYR A 317 -4.25 -1.83 -3.14
CA TYR A 317 -4.10 -1.50 -1.73
C TYR A 317 -5.29 -2.04 -0.94
N LEU A 318 -5.18 -1.99 0.38
CA LEU A 318 -6.17 -2.51 1.30
C LEU A 318 -6.96 -1.38 1.93
N LEU A 319 -8.27 -1.55 2.00
CA LEU A 319 -9.14 -0.75 2.84
C LEU A 319 -8.97 -1.13 4.33
N ASP A 320 -9.64 -0.42 5.22
CA ASP A 320 -9.59 -0.64 6.67
C ASP A 320 -10.04 -2.05 7.11
N ASP A 321 -10.89 -2.69 6.30
CA ASP A 321 -11.39 -4.05 6.52
C ASP A 321 -10.59 -5.12 5.74
N PHE A 322 -9.43 -4.75 5.20
CA PHE A 322 -8.54 -5.58 4.37
C PHE A 322 -9.15 -6.03 3.03
N THR A 323 -10.17 -5.33 2.55
CA THR A 323 -10.66 -5.49 1.17
C THR A 323 -9.63 -4.93 0.20
N VAL A 324 -9.28 -5.71 -0.82
CA VAL A 324 -8.34 -5.31 -1.87
C VAL A 324 -9.05 -4.45 -2.89
N THR A 325 -8.48 -3.29 -3.21
CA THR A 325 -8.93 -2.41 -4.29
C THR A 325 -7.73 -1.89 -5.08
N HIS A 326 -8.00 -1.20 -6.18
CA HIS A 326 -6.98 -0.75 -7.13
C HIS A 326 -7.11 0.75 -7.39
N ASN A 327 -6.01 1.46 -7.66
CA ASN A 327 -6.06 2.90 -7.85
C ASN A 327 -5.25 3.39 -9.06
N SER A 328 -5.74 4.48 -9.72
CA SER A 328 -5.06 5.13 -10.84
C SER A 328 -5.27 6.66 -10.82
N GLY A 329 -4.22 7.47 -10.85
CA GLY A 329 -4.29 8.96 -10.75
C GLY A 329 -3.85 9.74 -11.99
N LYS A 330 -2.85 9.32 -12.79
CA LYS A 330 -2.40 10.04 -14.02
C LYS A 330 -3.46 10.10 -15.11
N THR A 331 -4.24 9.06 -15.19
CA THR A 331 -5.42 8.90 -16.02
C THR A 331 -6.40 10.07 -15.88
N MET A 332 -6.45 10.69 -14.70
CA MET A 332 -7.46 11.70 -14.39
C MET A 332 -7.15 13.07 -14.98
N LEU A 333 -5.88 13.49 -15.01
CA LEU A 333 -5.51 14.76 -15.68
C LEU A 333 -5.83 14.70 -17.18
N ALA A 334 -5.49 13.59 -17.83
CA ALA A 334 -5.82 13.36 -19.22
C ALA A 334 -7.34 13.31 -19.46
N LYS A 335 -8.10 12.68 -18.55
CA LYS A 335 -9.57 12.65 -18.62
C LYS A 335 -10.21 14.02 -18.43
N LYS A 336 -9.76 14.79 -17.43
CA LYS A 336 -10.28 16.15 -17.19
C LYS A 336 -9.98 17.08 -18.36
N LEU A 337 -8.82 16.92 -19.01
CA LEU A 337 -8.53 17.58 -20.27
C LEU A 337 -9.50 17.16 -21.36
N GLY A 338 -9.79 15.85 -21.49
CA GLY A 338 -10.74 15.30 -22.43
C GLY A 338 -12.15 15.82 -22.22
N GLU A 339 -12.64 15.82 -21.00
CA GLU A 339 -13.96 16.36 -20.65
C GLU A 339 -14.06 17.86 -20.97
N SER A 340 -13.03 18.65 -20.65
CA SER A 340 -12.96 20.06 -21.00
C SER A 340 -12.95 20.29 -22.51
N LEU A 341 -12.21 19.44 -23.25
CA LEU A 341 -12.19 19.49 -24.72
C LEU A 341 -13.56 19.14 -25.32
N GLN A 342 -14.20 18.09 -24.83
CA GLN A 342 -15.55 17.69 -25.28
C GLN A 342 -16.58 18.77 -24.99
N LYS A 343 -16.60 19.35 -23.79
CA LYS A 343 -17.49 20.45 -23.42
C LYS A 343 -17.28 21.68 -24.30
N LYS A 344 -16.02 22.08 -24.52
CA LYS A 344 -15.69 23.20 -25.38
C LYS A 344 -16.05 22.92 -26.84
N ALA A 345 -15.75 21.73 -27.37
CA ALA A 345 -16.07 21.35 -28.75
C ALA A 345 -17.57 21.37 -28.99
N ALA A 346 -18.36 20.86 -28.05
CA ALA A 346 -19.82 20.88 -28.12
C ALA A 346 -20.42 22.31 -28.25
N LEU A 347 -19.78 23.32 -27.59
CA LEU A 347 -20.18 24.72 -27.71
C LEU A 347 -20.02 25.27 -29.14
N TYR A 348 -19.14 24.66 -29.96
CA TYR A 348 -18.90 25.02 -31.35
C TYR A 348 -19.54 24.03 -32.34
N GLY A 349 -20.42 23.14 -31.88
CA GLY A 349 -21.10 22.15 -32.72
C GLY A 349 -20.21 21.00 -33.22
N ASN A 350 -19.02 20.82 -32.64
CA ASN A 350 -18.08 19.77 -33.02
C ASN A 350 -18.19 18.56 -32.07
N LEU A 351 -18.19 17.35 -32.65
CA LEU A 351 -18.14 16.10 -31.86
C LEU A 351 -16.69 15.67 -31.63
N VAL A 352 -16.26 15.70 -30.38
CA VAL A 352 -14.94 15.20 -29.96
C VAL A 352 -15.14 14.04 -28.99
N LYS A 353 -14.49 12.92 -29.26
CA LYS A 353 -14.38 11.79 -28.32
C LYS A 353 -12.95 11.67 -27.83
N MET A 354 -12.75 11.31 -26.57
CA MET A 354 -11.43 11.05 -26.02
C MET A 354 -11.32 9.60 -25.56
N LEU A 355 -10.25 8.95 -25.99
CA LEU A 355 -9.85 7.61 -25.57
C LEU A 355 -8.56 7.72 -24.76
N HIS A 356 -8.57 7.23 -23.54
CA HIS A 356 -7.38 7.08 -22.72
C HIS A 356 -6.90 5.62 -22.76
N VAL A 357 -5.65 5.42 -23.14
CA VAL A 357 -5.00 4.11 -23.29
C VAL A 357 -3.83 4.01 -22.33
N ASN A 358 -3.78 2.97 -21.51
CA ASN A 358 -2.59 2.65 -20.72
C ASN A 358 -1.71 1.67 -21.51
N CYS A 359 -0.56 2.14 -21.98
CA CYS A 359 0.35 1.38 -22.83
C CYS A 359 1.06 0.21 -22.11
N ARG A 360 0.95 0.09 -20.79
CA ARG A 360 1.40 -1.12 -20.09
C ARG A 360 0.40 -2.28 -20.24
N ILE A 361 -0.87 -1.96 -20.47
CA ILE A 361 -1.94 -2.92 -20.64
C ILE A 361 -2.11 -3.21 -22.13
N ASP A 362 -2.33 -2.16 -22.92
CA ASP A 362 -2.46 -2.22 -24.36
C ASP A 362 -1.06 -2.09 -25.01
N LYS A 363 -0.35 -3.20 -25.06
CA LYS A 363 1.07 -3.24 -25.48
C LYS A 363 1.28 -3.15 -27.00
N THR A 364 0.23 -3.13 -27.79
CA THR A 364 0.29 -3.09 -29.26
C THR A 364 -0.67 -2.06 -29.83
N LEU A 365 -0.30 -1.42 -30.95
CA LEU A 365 -1.19 -0.49 -31.64
C LEU A 365 -2.50 -1.15 -32.11
N GLN A 366 -2.45 -2.43 -32.45
CA GLN A 366 -3.65 -3.20 -32.80
C GLN A 366 -4.66 -3.24 -31.64
N SER A 367 -4.20 -3.50 -30.39
CA SER A 367 -5.09 -3.49 -29.21
C SER A 367 -5.69 -2.10 -28.96
N VAL A 368 -4.92 -1.05 -29.26
CA VAL A 368 -5.41 0.33 -29.18
C VAL A 368 -6.52 0.60 -30.19
N MET A 369 -6.37 0.13 -31.43
CA MET A 369 -7.41 0.32 -32.48
C MET A 369 -8.70 -0.42 -32.14
N VAL A 370 -8.61 -1.67 -31.67
CA VAL A 370 -9.80 -2.42 -31.20
C VAL A 370 -10.52 -1.65 -30.08
N ARG A 371 -9.77 -1.08 -29.14
CA ARG A 371 -10.34 -0.27 -28.06
C ARG A 371 -10.95 1.03 -28.57
N ALA A 372 -10.33 1.67 -29.56
CA ALA A 372 -10.87 2.87 -30.20
C ALA A 372 -12.22 2.59 -30.88
N LEU A 373 -12.32 1.50 -31.63
CA LEU A 373 -13.56 1.04 -32.25
C LEU A 373 -14.64 0.73 -31.22
N SER A 374 -14.27 0.06 -30.12
CA SER A 374 -15.20 -0.22 -29.01
C SER A 374 -15.77 1.07 -28.39
N THR A 375 -14.97 2.15 -28.31
CA THR A 375 -15.42 3.46 -27.81
C THR A 375 -16.47 4.12 -28.74
N LEU A 376 -16.44 3.76 -30.01
CA LEU A 376 -17.43 4.19 -31.00
C LEU A 376 -18.69 3.31 -31.07
N GLY A 377 -18.73 2.23 -30.30
CA GLY A 377 -19.84 1.27 -30.26
C GLY A 377 -19.64 0.04 -31.14
N GLN A 378 -18.49 -0.07 -31.80
CA GLN A 378 -18.14 -1.18 -32.68
C GLN A 378 -17.35 -2.25 -31.92
N ASN A 379 -17.79 -3.49 -31.99
CA ASN A 379 -17.13 -4.61 -31.29
C ASN A 379 -16.33 -5.48 -32.27
N TYR A 380 -15.01 -5.30 -32.27
CA TYR A 380 -14.08 -6.12 -33.04
C TYR A 380 -13.38 -7.14 -32.14
N PRO A 381 -13.14 -8.37 -32.61
CA PRO A 381 -12.37 -9.34 -31.86
C PRO A 381 -10.90 -8.89 -31.78
N SER A 382 -10.23 -9.27 -30.70
CA SER A 382 -8.81 -8.92 -30.47
C SER A 382 -7.83 -9.66 -31.39
N ARG A 383 -8.28 -10.58 -32.21
CA ARG A 383 -7.49 -11.37 -33.16
C ARG A 383 -8.22 -11.52 -34.49
N GLY A 384 -7.46 -11.63 -35.57
CA GLY A 384 -8.00 -11.90 -36.92
C GLY A 384 -7.99 -10.70 -37.86
N TYR A 385 -7.73 -9.48 -37.36
CA TYR A 385 -7.64 -8.26 -38.18
C TYR A 385 -6.27 -7.64 -38.03
N GLY A 386 -5.69 -7.12 -39.12
CA GLY A 386 -4.44 -6.36 -39.12
C GLY A 386 -4.63 -4.94 -38.57
N PHE A 387 -3.53 -4.29 -38.18
CA PHE A 387 -3.54 -2.90 -37.72
C PHE A 387 -4.15 -1.96 -38.79
N GLU A 388 -3.71 -2.09 -40.03
CA GLU A 388 -4.16 -1.24 -41.16
C GLU A 388 -5.65 -1.42 -41.46
N GLU A 389 -6.18 -2.63 -41.34
CA GLU A 389 -7.61 -2.90 -41.53
C GLU A 389 -8.45 -2.21 -40.45
N LEU A 390 -8.05 -2.38 -39.19
CA LEU A 390 -8.72 -1.74 -38.03
C LEU A 390 -8.63 -0.23 -38.10
N LEU A 391 -7.50 0.33 -38.55
CA LEU A 391 -7.31 1.75 -38.74
C LEU A 391 -8.23 2.28 -39.83
N SER A 392 -8.34 1.59 -40.97
CA SER A 392 -9.23 1.99 -42.09
C SER A 392 -10.69 2.03 -41.66
N VAL A 393 -11.17 1.02 -40.95
CA VAL A 393 -12.52 0.97 -40.39
C VAL A 393 -12.74 2.10 -39.38
N LEU A 394 -11.77 2.36 -38.52
CA LEU A 394 -11.85 3.42 -37.52
C LEU A 394 -11.94 4.81 -38.18
N VAL A 395 -11.15 5.05 -39.23
CA VAL A 395 -11.19 6.31 -40.00
C VAL A 395 -12.55 6.51 -40.67
N GLU A 396 -13.10 5.47 -41.30
CA GLU A 396 -14.39 5.51 -41.94
C GLU A 396 -15.52 5.79 -40.95
N GLU A 397 -15.51 5.14 -39.80
CA GLU A 397 -16.48 5.37 -38.71
C GLU A 397 -16.42 6.80 -38.16
N LEU A 398 -15.21 7.34 -37.96
CA LEU A 398 -15.02 8.71 -37.50
C LEU A 398 -15.48 9.75 -38.48
N ARG A 399 -15.28 9.50 -39.81
CA ARG A 399 -15.74 10.37 -40.88
C ARG A 399 -17.26 10.36 -40.98
N SER A 400 -17.86 9.17 -41.00
CA SER A 400 -19.32 9.01 -41.14
C SER A 400 -20.06 9.67 -39.97
N ASN A 401 -19.48 9.64 -38.77
CA ASN A 401 -20.06 10.25 -37.60
C ASN A 401 -19.59 11.69 -37.34
N HIS A 402 -18.84 12.31 -38.23
CA HIS A 402 -18.25 13.64 -38.06
C HIS A 402 -17.56 13.81 -36.68
N THR A 403 -16.89 12.77 -36.21
CA THR A 403 -16.30 12.72 -34.88
C THR A 403 -14.78 12.85 -34.96
N HIS A 404 -14.19 13.72 -34.11
CA HIS A 404 -12.76 13.80 -33.91
C HIS A 404 -12.36 12.97 -32.69
N LEU A 405 -11.39 12.07 -32.86
CA LEU A 405 -10.91 11.20 -31.78
C LEU A 405 -9.57 11.69 -31.22
N VAL A 406 -9.52 11.98 -29.93
CA VAL A 406 -8.27 12.26 -29.19
C VAL A 406 -7.85 11.01 -28.43
N ILE A 407 -6.67 10.46 -28.74
CA ILE A 407 -6.13 9.28 -28.06
C ILE A 407 -5.00 9.73 -27.12
N ALA A 408 -5.20 9.55 -25.82
CA ALA A 408 -4.16 9.76 -24.81
C ALA A 408 -3.43 8.44 -24.52
N PHE A 409 -2.19 8.34 -24.97
CA PHE A 409 -1.29 7.22 -24.73
C PHE A 409 -0.55 7.47 -23.41
N ASP A 410 -1.00 6.85 -22.33
CA ASP A 410 -0.38 6.98 -21.02
C ASP A 410 0.71 5.90 -20.84
N GLU A 411 1.82 6.28 -20.20
CA GLU A 411 3.01 5.44 -20.05
C GLU A 411 3.53 4.91 -21.40
N VAL A 412 3.57 5.80 -22.40
CA VAL A 412 3.97 5.48 -23.77
C VAL A 412 5.35 4.84 -23.88
N ASP A 413 6.23 5.08 -22.91
CA ASP A 413 7.54 4.43 -22.78
C ASP A 413 7.44 2.90 -22.85
N SER A 414 6.36 2.33 -22.30
CA SER A 414 6.14 0.87 -22.30
C SER A 414 5.82 0.33 -23.69
N LEU A 415 5.07 1.09 -24.48
CA LEU A 415 4.72 0.74 -25.86
C LEU A 415 5.96 0.84 -26.75
N ILE A 416 6.73 1.92 -26.65
CA ILE A 416 7.96 2.13 -27.43
C ILE A 416 9.03 1.08 -27.09
N THR A 417 9.12 0.64 -25.84
CA THR A 417 10.01 -0.44 -25.44
C THR A 417 9.63 -1.78 -26.06
N SER A 418 8.32 -2.04 -26.23
CA SER A 418 7.79 -3.27 -26.82
C SER A 418 7.84 -3.23 -28.36
N ASP A 419 7.60 -2.08 -28.95
CA ASP A 419 7.61 -1.82 -30.39
C ASP A 419 8.21 -0.43 -30.65
N PRO A 420 9.51 -0.35 -31.01
CA PRO A 420 10.17 0.92 -31.32
C PRO A 420 9.56 1.68 -32.50
N SER A 421 8.85 0.99 -33.40
CA SER A 421 8.17 1.61 -34.55
C SER A 421 6.83 2.25 -34.18
N ALA A 422 6.27 1.93 -32.99
CA ALA A 422 4.97 2.41 -32.57
C ALA A 422 4.88 3.93 -32.53
N LEU A 423 5.93 4.62 -32.06
CA LEU A 423 5.93 6.08 -32.02
C LEU A 423 5.89 6.70 -33.42
N TYR A 424 6.66 6.15 -34.35
CA TYR A 424 6.62 6.56 -35.75
C TYR A 424 5.19 6.42 -36.32
N THR A 425 4.55 5.28 -36.09
CA THR A 425 3.18 5.03 -36.53
C THR A 425 2.19 5.98 -35.88
N ILE A 426 2.29 6.22 -34.56
CA ILE A 426 1.40 7.14 -33.82
C ILE A 426 1.52 8.57 -34.36
N THR A 427 2.72 9.06 -34.62
CA THR A 427 2.94 10.42 -35.16
C THR A 427 2.41 10.59 -36.55
N ARG A 428 2.34 9.52 -37.33
CA ARG A 428 1.82 9.50 -38.72
C ARG A 428 0.39 8.99 -38.87
N LEU A 429 -0.30 8.65 -37.77
CA LEU A 429 -1.74 8.28 -37.85
C LEU A 429 -2.56 9.29 -38.61
N ARG A 430 -2.21 10.58 -38.53
CA ARG A 430 -2.86 11.65 -39.28
C ARG A 430 -2.60 11.58 -40.79
N GLU A 431 -1.41 11.17 -41.21
CA GLU A 431 -1.02 11.02 -42.62
C GLU A 431 -1.67 9.77 -43.21
N THR A 432 -1.63 8.66 -42.47
CA THR A 432 -2.21 7.36 -42.84
C THR A 432 -3.75 7.45 -42.97
N ALA A 433 -4.41 8.34 -42.24
CA ALA A 433 -5.84 8.63 -42.36
C ALA A 433 -6.22 9.42 -43.61
N GLN A 434 -5.41 9.34 -44.68
CA GLN A 434 -5.69 9.98 -46.00
C GLN A 434 -5.95 11.49 -45.92
N GLY A 435 -5.18 12.19 -45.06
CA GLY A 435 -5.29 13.65 -44.90
C GLY A 435 -6.47 14.13 -44.06
N SER A 436 -7.31 13.23 -43.54
CA SER A 436 -8.44 13.60 -42.69
C SER A 436 -7.96 13.93 -41.27
N GLN A 437 -8.35 15.10 -40.77
CA GLN A 437 -8.03 15.54 -39.41
C GLN A 437 -8.99 14.91 -38.36
N VAL A 438 -9.13 13.58 -38.37
CA VAL A 438 -10.05 12.86 -37.46
C VAL A 438 -9.36 12.39 -36.18
N PHE A 439 -8.02 12.51 -36.11
CA PHE A 439 -7.23 12.06 -34.96
C PHE A 439 -6.37 13.16 -34.35
N SER A 440 -6.24 13.13 -33.02
CA SER A 440 -5.18 13.77 -32.26
C SER A 440 -4.60 12.80 -31.23
N SER A 441 -3.29 12.83 -31.05
CA SER A 441 -2.58 11.97 -30.09
C SER A 441 -1.99 12.82 -28.97
N LEU A 442 -2.19 12.39 -27.72
CA LEU A 442 -1.56 12.93 -26.51
C LEU A 442 -0.65 11.87 -25.94
N LEU A 443 0.66 12.10 -25.97
CA LEU A 443 1.66 11.17 -25.44
C LEU A 443 2.06 11.58 -24.04
N ILE A 444 1.97 10.68 -23.07
CA ILE A 444 2.32 10.91 -21.67
C ILE A 444 3.47 9.98 -21.30
N SER A 445 4.64 10.57 -21.01
CA SER A 445 5.87 9.87 -20.62
C SER A 445 6.35 10.33 -19.25
N LYS A 446 7.15 9.49 -18.60
CA LYS A 446 7.84 9.83 -17.33
C LYS A 446 9.23 10.41 -17.57
N THR A 447 9.85 10.03 -18.67
CA THR A 447 11.25 10.37 -18.98
C THR A 447 11.38 10.74 -20.44
N LEU A 448 12.30 11.64 -20.75
CA LEU A 448 12.66 11.97 -22.13
C LEU A 448 13.60 10.94 -22.78
N ASN A 449 13.91 9.86 -22.09
CA ASN A 449 14.88 8.85 -22.58
C ASN A 449 14.38 8.08 -23.82
N TYR A 450 13.06 8.04 -24.06
CA TYR A 450 12.52 7.45 -25.28
C TYR A 450 12.96 8.20 -26.54
N MET A 451 13.24 9.49 -26.44
CA MET A 451 13.75 10.30 -27.57
C MET A 451 15.11 9.82 -28.07
N LYS A 452 15.91 9.12 -27.23
CA LYS A 452 17.21 8.57 -27.65
C LYS A 452 17.08 7.30 -28.49
N ALA A 453 15.94 6.66 -28.43
CA ALA A 453 15.65 5.41 -29.16
C ALA A 453 14.90 5.63 -30.49
N VAL A 454 14.59 6.88 -30.81
CA VAL A 454 13.74 7.26 -31.94
C VAL A 454 14.57 7.97 -33.02
N ASP A 455 14.22 7.75 -34.26
CA ASP A 455 14.86 8.40 -35.41
C ASP A 455 14.56 9.90 -35.48
N LEU A 456 15.45 10.67 -36.12
CA LEU A 456 15.35 12.13 -36.21
C LEU A 456 14.08 12.62 -36.91
N SER A 457 13.51 11.84 -37.85
CA SER A 457 12.30 12.22 -38.56
C SER A 457 11.06 12.16 -37.66
N THR A 458 10.98 11.15 -36.81
CA THR A 458 9.90 11.00 -35.82
C THR A 458 10.03 12.05 -34.71
N LEU A 459 11.27 12.36 -34.25
CA LEU A 459 11.54 13.41 -33.28
C LEU A 459 11.08 14.78 -33.77
N SER A 460 11.30 15.11 -35.05
CA SER A 460 10.86 16.39 -35.61
C SER A 460 9.34 16.57 -35.58
N SER A 461 8.58 15.49 -35.68
CA SER A 461 7.11 15.50 -35.61
C SER A 461 6.57 15.68 -34.20
N VAL A 462 7.34 15.29 -33.15
CA VAL A 462 6.95 15.36 -31.74
C VAL A 462 7.37 16.68 -31.08
N GLN A 463 8.53 17.23 -31.43
CA GLN A 463 9.15 18.40 -30.76
C GLN A 463 8.29 19.69 -30.78
N TRP A 464 7.35 19.84 -31.70
CA TRP A 464 6.56 21.07 -31.85
C TRP A 464 5.40 21.19 -30.85
N SER A 465 5.11 20.17 -30.05
CA SER A 465 3.95 20.12 -29.16
C SER A 465 4.30 19.56 -27.78
N GLU A 466 5.55 19.72 -27.35
CA GLU A 466 6.00 19.24 -26.05
C GLU A 466 5.56 20.19 -24.94
N VAL A 467 4.94 19.62 -23.89
CA VAL A 467 4.65 20.30 -22.63
C VAL A 467 5.46 19.62 -21.54
N SER A 468 6.56 20.26 -21.15
CA SER A 468 7.35 19.82 -20.01
C SER A 468 6.68 20.27 -18.71
N LEU A 469 6.48 19.34 -17.77
CA LEU A 469 6.04 19.66 -16.43
C LEU A 469 7.28 19.75 -15.55
N GLU A 470 7.65 20.98 -15.21
CA GLU A 470 8.78 21.24 -14.33
C GLU A 470 8.56 20.68 -12.91
N PRO A 471 9.64 20.33 -12.20
CA PRO A 471 9.56 20.03 -10.77
C PRO A 471 8.88 21.16 -10.00
N TYR A 472 8.11 20.83 -8.98
CA TYR A 472 7.43 21.85 -8.17
C TYR A 472 8.40 22.78 -7.46
N SER A 473 8.14 24.08 -7.53
CA SER A 473 8.84 25.09 -6.73
C SER A 473 8.43 25.03 -5.24
N ALA A 474 9.24 25.63 -4.36
CA ALA A 474 8.91 25.71 -2.94
C ALA A 474 7.54 26.37 -2.68
N ALA A 475 7.19 27.42 -3.44
CA ALA A 475 5.88 28.09 -3.32
C ALA A 475 4.73 27.16 -3.69
N GLN A 476 4.84 26.42 -4.79
CA GLN A 476 3.81 25.44 -5.21
C GLN A 476 3.70 24.27 -4.21
N LEU A 477 4.82 23.83 -3.64
CA LEU A 477 4.82 22.80 -2.60
C LEU A 477 4.20 23.30 -1.30
N LEU A 478 4.41 24.56 -0.95
CA LEU A 478 3.75 25.21 0.18
C LEU A 478 2.23 25.24 -0.03
N ASP A 479 1.76 25.68 -1.20
CA ASP A 479 0.33 25.68 -1.54
C ASP A 479 -0.29 24.27 -1.43
N ILE A 480 0.44 23.24 -1.88
CA ILE A 480 0.03 21.85 -1.76
C ILE A 480 -0.05 21.41 -0.29
N ILE A 481 0.94 21.77 0.54
CA ILE A 481 0.93 21.46 1.98
C ILE A 481 -0.23 22.19 2.68
N VAL A 482 -0.42 23.47 2.39
CA VAL A 482 -1.53 24.28 2.95
C VAL A 482 -2.87 23.67 2.58
N SER A 483 -3.07 23.29 1.32
CA SER A 483 -4.31 22.62 0.86
C SER A 483 -4.57 21.27 1.55
N ARG A 484 -3.62 20.74 2.29
CA ARG A 484 -3.69 19.46 3.02
C ARG A 484 -3.57 19.62 4.53
N SER A 485 -3.44 20.84 5.03
CA SER A 485 -3.34 21.12 6.48
C SER A 485 -4.59 20.70 7.25
N GLU A 486 -5.75 20.66 6.61
CA GLU A 486 -7.02 20.15 7.17
C GLU A 486 -6.96 18.67 7.59
N ALA A 487 -5.97 17.90 7.09
CA ALA A 487 -5.73 16.52 7.51
C ALA A 487 -5.10 16.41 8.91
N PHE A 488 -4.69 17.52 9.50
CA PHE A 488 -4.13 17.61 10.85
C PHE A 488 -5.13 18.30 11.78
N SER A 489 -4.97 18.09 13.10
CA SER A 489 -5.75 18.81 14.09
C SER A 489 -5.58 20.33 13.92
N ASP A 490 -6.63 21.09 14.23
CA ASP A 490 -6.63 22.56 14.08
C ASP A 490 -5.42 23.20 14.77
N GLY A 491 -4.62 23.95 14.00
CA GLY A 491 -3.42 24.62 14.48
C GLY A 491 -2.22 23.73 14.79
N ALA A 492 -2.29 22.42 14.52
CA ALA A 492 -1.18 21.50 14.74
C ALA A 492 0.00 21.73 13.78
N LEU A 493 -0.28 22.14 12.54
CA LEU A 493 0.75 22.41 11.53
C LEU A 493 0.90 23.92 11.33
N GLY A 494 1.94 24.51 11.93
CA GLY A 494 2.21 25.95 11.86
C GLY A 494 2.93 26.36 10.57
N ASP A 495 2.80 27.63 10.17
CA ASP A 495 3.36 28.21 8.94
C ASP A 495 4.86 27.96 8.77
N ASN A 496 5.65 28.10 9.83
CA ASN A 496 7.10 27.87 9.80
C ASN A 496 7.44 26.40 9.47
N SER A 497 6.64 25.46 9.95
CA SER A 497 6.83 24.03 9.68
C SER A 497 6.42 23.68 8.26
N MET A 498 5.33 24.28 7.76
CA MET A 498 4.88 24.14 6.37
C MET A 498 5.92 24.71 5.39
N GLN A 499 6.43 25.92 5.66
CA GLN A 499 7.45 26.55 4.84
C GLN A 499 8.73 25.72 4.81
N LEU A 500 9.23 25.28 5.97
CA LEU A 500 10.43 24.44 6.06
C LEU A 500 10.25 23.11 5.29
N ALA A 501 9.08 22.49 5.37
CA ALA A 501 8.78 21.25 4.63
C ALA A 501 8.77 21.49 3.12
N ALA A 502 8.19 22.61 2.66
CA ALA A 502 8.18 23.01 1.26
C ALA A 502 9.60 23.31 0.73
N ASP A 503 10.41 24.02 1.51
CA ASP A 503 11.80 24.35 1.16
C ASP A 503 12.66 23.09 1.02
N ILE A 504 12.54 22.15 1.97
CA ILE A 504 13.24 20.87 1.92
C ILE A 504 12.78 20.04 0.70
N ALA A 505 11.48 20.00 0.45
CA ALA A 505 10.91 19.20 -0.64
C ALA A 505 11.19 19.81 -2.02
N SER A 506 11.40 21.13 -2.11
CA SER A 506 11.72 21.82 -3.36
C SER A 506 13.06 21.39 -3.95
N LEU A 507 14.00 20.89 -3.13
CA LEU A 507 15.25 20.30 -3.59
C LEU A 507 15.03 19.08 -4.51
N TYR A 508 13.87 18.43 -4.37
CA TYR A 508 13.47 17.27 -5.16
C TYR A 508 12.32 17.57 -6.14
N GLY A 509 11.66 18.74 -5.96
CA GLY A 509 10.51 19.15 -6.74
C GLY A 509 9.33 18.18 -6.71
N ASP A 510 9.22 17.38 -5.64
CA ASP A 510 8.24 16.30 -5.50
C ASP A 510 7.21 16.59 -4.41
N ALA A 511 5.97 16.81 -4.82
CA ALA A 511 4.85 17.07 -3.93
C ALA A 511 4.59 15.90 -2.96
N ARG A 512 4.88 14.66 -3.37
CA ARG A 512 4.70 13.48 -2.52
C ARG A 512 5.72 13.46 -1.39
N TYR A 513 6.97 13.81 -1.72
CA TYR A 513 8.02 13.95 -0.72
C TYR A 513 7.66 15.03 0.31
N ALA A 514 7.09 16.15 -0.14
CA ALA A 514 6.62 17.21 0.76
C ALA A 514 5.54 16.69 1.72
N LEU A 515 4.54 16.01 1.21
CA LEU A 515 3.43 15.47 2.02
C LEU A 515 3.88 14.34 2.96
N ASP A 516 4.78 13.45 2.51
CA ASP A 516 5.33 12.37 3.35
C ASP A 516 6.22 12.94 4.47
N LEU A 517 6.97 14.00 4.18
CA LEU A 517 7.78 14.71 5.16
C LEU A 517 6.91 15.29 6.29
N VAL A 518 5.83 15.99 5.93
CA VAL A 518 4.89 16.57 6.90
C VAL A 518 4.14 15.49 7.67
N TYR A 519 3.70 14.42 7.01
CA TYR A 519 3.05 13.27 7.65
C TYR A 519 3.95 12.62 8.70
N ARG A 520 5.23 12.36 8.37
CA ARG A 520 6.18 11.76 9.32
C ARG A 520 6.52 12.70 10.46
N ALA A 521 6.62 13.98 10.18
CA ALA A 521 6.81 14.98 11.22
C ALA A 521 5.62 15.02 12.20
N GLY A 522 4.39 14.85 11.70
CA GLY A 522 3.20 14.67 12.53
C GLY A 522 3.31 13.45 13.43
N LYS A 523 3.75 12.31 12.88
CA LYS A 523 3.99 11.09 13.68
C LYS A 523 5.07 11.27 14.75
N LEU A 524 6.12 12.03 14.46
CA LEU A 524 7.15 12.35 15.46
C LEU A 524 6.62 13.30 16.53
N ALA A 525 5.74 14.25 16.17
CA ALA A 525 5.06 15.10 17.13
C ALA A 525 4.15 14.28 18.06
N ASP A 526 3.37 13.33 17.51
CA ASP A 526 2.56 12.38 18.32
C ASP A 526 3.42 11.59 19.31
N ILE A 527 4.57 11.05 18.85
CA ILE A 527 5.49 10.27 19.70
C ILE A 527 6.11 11.14 20.81
N SER A 528 6.36 12.43 20.55
CA SER A 528 6.88 13.39 21.52
C SER A 528 5.79 14.07 22.36
N GLU A 529 4.53 13.62 22.24
CA GLU A 529 3.35 14.19 22.91
C GLU A 529 3.19 15.72 22.66
N SER A 530 3.68 16.20 21.51
CA SER A 530 3.59 17.58 21.11
C SER A 530 2.27 17.87 20.42
N GLN A 531 1.53 18.87 20.91
CA GLN A 531 0.29 19.31 20.25
C GLN A 531 0.53 20.03 18.91
N ARG A 532 1.79 20.35 18.58
CA ARG A 532 2.15 21.05 17.34
C ARG A 532 3.32 20.36 16.66
N ILE A 533 3.28 20.36 15.33
CA ILE A 533 4.38 19.92 14.49
C ILE A 533 5.40 21.05 14.42
N LEU A 534 6.49 20.91 15.14
CA LEU A 534 7.56 21.89 15.19
C LEU A 534 8.53 21.72 13.99
N PRO A 535 9.28 22.76 13.60
CA PRO A 535 10.34 22.65 12.58
C PRO A 535 11.35 21.53 12.85
N GLU A 536 11.60 21.19 14.13
CA GLU A 536 12.50 20.11 14.51
C GLU A 536 11.93 18.73 14.17
N HIS A 537 10.60 18.55 14.25
CA HIS A 537 9.96 17.33 13.79
C HIS A 537 10.11 17.15 12.27
N ILE A 538 10.06 18.26 11.49
CA ILE A 538 10.32 18.25 10.04
C ILE A 538 11.79 17.86 9.75
N ARG A 539 12.77 18.41 10.48
CA ARG A 539 14.19 18.06 10.31
C ARG A 539 14.46 16.60 10.67
N SER A 540 13.87 16.12 11.76
CA SER A 540 13.98 14.73 12.20
C SER A 540 13.30 13.76 11.20
N ALA A 541 12.15 14.15 10.64
CA ALA A 541 11.48 13.42 9.58
C ALA A 541 12.35 13.34 8.31
N LYS A 542 13.02 14.44 7.92
CA LYS A 542 13.97 14.48 6.82
C LYS A 542 15.10 13.46 7.01
N ALA A 543 15.66 13.37 8.21
CA ALA A 543 16.74 12.42 8.52
C ALA A 543 16.30 10.94 8.40
N SER A 544 15.01 10.68 8.55
CA SER A 544 14.40 9.33 8.42
C SER A 544 13.86 9.01 7.02
N LEU A 545 13.87 10.00 6.11
CA LEU A 545 13.46 9.86 4.72
C LEU A 545 14.71 9.88 3.83
N PRO A 546 15.18 8.73 3.35
CA PRO A 546 16.17 8.75 2.28
C PRO A 546 15.49 9.32 1.03
N PRO A 547 16.05 10.36 0.42
CA PRO A 547 15.58 10.81 -0.87
C PRO A 547 15.88 9.72 -1.90
N GLY A 548 14.84 9.07 -2.39
CA GLY A 548 14.90 8.27 -3.61
C GLY A 548 15.04 6.75 -3.49
N PHE A 549 15.37 6.16 -2.34
CA PHE A 549 15.48 4.69 -2.20
C PHE A 549 14.78 4.18 -0.95
N SER A 550 13.96 3.12 -1.12
CA SER A 550 13.54 2.29 0.01
C SER A 550 14.67 1.29 0.34
N LYS A 551 14.82 0.97 1.64
CA LYS A 551 15.72 -0.12 2.08
C LYS A 551 15.42 -1.44 1.37
N GLU A 552 14.17 -1.61 0.94
CA GLU A 552 13.67 -2.77 0.22
C GLU A 552 14.20 -2.79 -1.23
N GLU A 553 14.35 -1.66 -1.90
CA GLU A 553 14.96 -1.61 -3.25
C GLU A 553 16.42 -2.04 -3.22
N LEU A 554 17.16 -1.72 -2.16
CA LEU A 554 18.54 -2.20 -1.98
C LEU A 554 18.60 -3.71 -1.70
N SER A 555 17.58 -4.29 -1.06
CA SER A 555 17.53 -5.74 -0.80
C SER A 555 17.27 -6.57 -2.04
N TYR A 556 16.64 -6.01 -3.07
CA TYR A 556 16.40 -6.68 -4.37
C TYR A 556 17.59 -6.60 -5.33
N LEU A 557 18.66 -5.89 -4.95
CA LEU A 557 19.88 -5.83 -5.75
C LEU A 557 20.64 -7.13 -5.63
N SER A 558 21.23 -7.57 -6.75
CA SER A 558 22.15 -8.71 -6.77
C SER A 558 23.34 -8.42 -5.85
N ARG A 559 24.01 -9.47 -5.39
CA ARG A 559 25.22 -9.32 -4.58
C ARG A 559 26.29 -8.48 -5.28
N HIS A 560 26.46 -8.65 -6.58
CA HIS A 560 27.39 -7.88 -7.40
C HIS A 560 26.99 -6.41 -7.53
N GLN A 561 25.71 -6.12 -7.74
CA GLN A 561 25.21 -4.75 -7.77
C GLN A 561 25.44 -4.02 -6.44
N ARG A 562 25.23 -4.70 -5.30
CA ARG A 562 25.52 -4.14 -3.96
C ARG A 562 27.02 -3.84 -3.79
N LEU A 563 27.92 -4.74 -4.24
CA LEU A 563 29.37 -4.54 -4.20
C LEU A 563 29.83 -3.38 -5.09
N ILE A 564 29.23 -3.22 -6.27
CA ILE A 564 29.49 -2.08 -7.16
C ILE A 564 29.07 -0.78 -6.47
N LEU A 565 27.88 -0.72 -5.84
CA LEU A 565 27.43 0.46 -5.11
C LEU A 565 28.31 0.78 -3.90
N MET A 566 28.82 -0.23 -3.20
CA MET A 566 29.80 -0.04 -2.12
C MET A 566 31.10 0.54 -2.66
N ALA A 567 31.60 0.08 -3.81
CA ALA A 567 32.79 0.63 -4.45
C ALA A 567 32.59 2.11 -4.84
N VAL A 568 31.46 2.44 -5.47
CA VAL A 568 31.09 3.83 -5.82
C VAL A 568 31.04 4.70 -4.56
N SER A 569 30.34 4.23 -3.51
CA SER A 569 30.21 4.96 -2.25
C SER A 569 31.55 5.17 -1.55
N ALA A 570 32.44 4.16 -1.53
CA ALA A 570 33.75 4.24 -0.91
C ALA A 570 34.65 5.25 -1.63
N LEU A 571 34.60 5.28 -2.96
CA LEU A 571 35.39 6.20 -3.79
C LEU A 571 34.91 7.64 -3.63
N LEU A 572 33.60 7.88 -3.71
CA LEU A 572 33.02 9.22 -3.55
C LEU A 572 33.16 9.76 -2.12
N LYS A 573 33.18 8.89 -1.10
CA LYS A 573 33.43 9.30 0.29
C LYS A 573 34.86 9.77 0.54
N LYS A 574 35.85 9.24 -0.20
CA LYS A 574 37.28 9.55 -0.04
C LYS A 574 37.76 10.74 -0.88
N GLY A 575 37.03 11.12 -1.91
CA GLY A 575 37.46 12.13 -2.88
C GLY A 575 36.61 13.40 -2.81
N ASP A 576 37.22 14.53 -3.26
CA ASP A 576 36.50 15.80 -3.48
C ASP A 576 35.72 15.84 -4.80
N SER A 577 35.61 14.71 -5.49
CA SER A 577 34.97 14.60 -6.80
C SER A 577 33.53 14.14 -6.69
N THR A 578 32.65 14.79 -7.45
CA THR A 578 31.23 14.44 -7.55
C THR A 578 31.01 13.15 -8.38
N TYR A 579 31.99 12.77 -9.19
CA TYR A 579 31.94 11.61 -10.09
C TYR A 579 33.23 10.79 -10.02
N VAL A 580 33.10 9.49 -10.20
CA VAL A 580 34.20 8.55 -10.33
C VAL A 580 34.12 7.86 -11.70
N THR A 581 35.25 7.43 -12.24
CA THR A 581 35.28 6.73 -13.53
C THR A 581 34.90 5.25 -13.36
N ILE A 582 34.35 4.64 -14.42
CA ILE A 582 34.01 3.21 -14.38
C ILE A 582 35.24 2.34 -14.08
N GLY A 583 36.44 2.72 -14.57
CA GLY A 583 37.68 2.00 -14.28
C GLY A 583 38.11 2.07 -12.82
N GLU A 584 37.85 3.17 -12.12
CA GLU A 584 38.08 3.27 -10.67
C GLU A 584 37.08 2.41 -9.91
N VAL A 585 35.80 2.42 -10.33
CA VAL A 585 34.75 1.58 -9.73
C VAL A 585 35.07 0.10 -9.90
N GLU A 586 35.53 -0.33 -11.06
CA GLU A 586 35.96 -1.73 -11.31
C GLU A 586 37.11 -2.16 -10.40
N LYS A 587 38.11 -1.31 -10.22
CA LYS A 587 39.23 -1.60 -9.29
C LYS A 587 38.72 -1.70 -7.85
N GLY A 588 37.90 -0.76 -7.40
CA GLY A 588 37.29 -0.79 -6.05
C GLY A 588 36.39 -2.00 -5.83
N TYR A 589 35.59 -2.35 -6.83
CA TYR A 589 34.73 -3.53 -6.82
C TYR A 589 35.55 -4.83 -6.75
N GLY A 590 36.66 -4.93 -7.52
CA GLY A 590 37.57 -6.08 -7.47
C GLY A 590 38.13 -6.31 -6.07
N VAL A 591 38.61 -5.26 -5.41
CA VAL A 591 39.13 -5.31 -4.03
C VAL A 591 38.03 -5.77 -3.04
N LEU A 592 36.78 -5.29 -3.20
CA LEU A 592 35.69 -5.72 -2.36
C LEU A 592 35.30 -7.18 -2.60
N CYS A 593 35.29 -7.63 -3.86
CA CYS A 593 35.06 -9.04 -4.19
C CYS A 593 36.11 -9.96 -3.56
N GLU A 594 37.39 -9.59 -3.66
CA GLU A 594 38.52 -10.34 -3.07
C GLU A 594 38.38 -10.41 -1.54
N SER A 595 38.07 -9.28 -0.88
CA SER A 595 37.90 -9.22 0.58
C SER A 595 36.70 -10.05 1.09
N MET A 596 35.71 -10.30 0.23
CA MET A 596 34.50 -11.06 0.56
C MET A 596 34.48 -12.49 0.00
N GLY A 597 35.55 -12.93 -0.60
CA GLY A 597 35.68 -14.28 -1.20
C GLY A 597 34.70 -14.53 -2.36
N VAL A 598 34.36 -13.51 -3.14
CA VAL A 598 33.45 -13.58 -4.29
C VAL A 598 34.24 -13.43 -5.57
N ALA A 599 33.99 -14.26 -6.56
CA ALA A 599 34.60 -14.09 -7.88
C ALA A 599 34.12 -12.79 -8.54
N ALA A 600 35.02 -11.92 -8.95
CA ALA A 600 34.67 -10.67 -9.62
C ALA A 600 34.11 -10.91 -11.03
N ASN A 601 33.08 -10.20 -11.42
CA ASN A 601 32.53 -10.23 -12.77
C ASN A 601 33.46 -9.50 -13.76
N HIS A 602 33.44 -9.94 -15.04
CA HIS A 602 34.19 -9.29 -16.12
C HIS A 602 33.62 -7.89 -16.44
N HIS A 603 34.44 -7.04 -17.05
CA HIS A 603 34.14 -5.65 -17.44
C HIS A 603 32.72 -5.47 -18.05
N THR A 604 32.34 -6.31 -19.01
CA THR A 604 31.04 -6.23 -19.69
C THR A 604 29.88 -6.39 -18.72
N GLN A 605 30.00 -7.31 -17.75
CA GLN A 605 28.94 -7.54 -16.75
C GLN A 605 28.86 -6.39 -15.74
N VAL A 606 30.01 -5.88 -15.29
CA VAL A 606 30.06 -4.71 -14.41
C VAL A 606 29.44 -3.49 -15.12
N TRP A 607 29.73 -3.31 -16.40
CA TRP A 607 29.12 -2.24 -17.19
C TRP A 607 27.62 -2.41 -17.34
N ASN A 608 27.11 -3.63 -17.54
CA ASN A 608 25.68 -3.93 -17.58
C ASN A 608 25.01 -3.64 -16.22
N ASP A 609 25.63 -4.05 -15.11
CA ASP A 609 25.14 -3.79 -13.75
C ASP A 609 25.10 -2.28 -13.45
N VAL A 610 26.12 -1.52 -13.86
CA VAL A 610 26.15 -0.05 -13.75
C VAL A 610 25.01 0.59 -14.55
N ASN A 611 24.75 0.14 -15.78
CA ASN A 611 23.65 0.64 -16.59
C ASN A 611 22.28 0.29 -16.00
N GLU A 612 22.15 -0.90 -15.40
CA GLU A 612 20.92 -1.28 -14.71
C GLU A 612 20.68 -0.44 -13.47
N LEU A 613 21.70 -0.21 -12.65
CA LEU A 613 21.64 0.69 -11.49
C LEU A 613 21.31 2.12 -11.89
N SER A 614 21.85 2.59 -13.03
CA SER A 614 21.50 3.90 -13.59
C SER A 614 20.05 3.97 -14.08
N ARG A 615 19.55 2.93 -14.75
CA ARG A 615 18.14 2.83 -15.16
C ARG A 615 17.18 2.77 -13.96
N LYS A 616 17.61 2.16 -12.87
CA LYS A 616 16.89 2.16 -11.59
C LYS A 616 16.96 3.53 -10.89
N GLY A 617 17.77 4.46 -11.39
CA GLY A 617 17.95 5.80 -10.82
C GLY A 617 18.80 5.83 -9.55
N ILE A 618 19.54 4.75 -9.23
CA ILE A 618 20.38 4.61 -8.04
C ILE A 618 21.67 5.40 -8.20
N ILE A 619 22.23 5.37 -9.38
CA ILE A 619 23.42 6.12 -9.77
C ILE A 619 23.13 6.96 -11.00
N GLU A 620 23.90 8.01 -11.18
CA GLU A 620 23.95 8.79 -12.41
C GLU A 620 25.14 8.36 -13.26
N THR A 621 24.94 8.29 -14.57
CA THR A 621 26.02 8.03 -15.50
C THR A 621 26.07 9.11 -16.56
N GLN A 622 27.26 9.64 -16.82
CA GLN A 622 27.52 10.59 -17.91
C GLN A 622 28.81 10.26 -18.63
N LEU A 623 28.92 10.65 -19.90
CA LEU A 623 30.16 10.48 -20.66
C LEU A 623 31.14 11.61 -20.29
N SER A 624 32.44 11.26 -20.17
CA SER A 624 33.46 12.25 -19.89
C SER A 624 33.53 13.31 -20.99
N GLY A 625 33.60 14.60 -20.59
CA GLY A 625 33.70 15.77 -21.45
C GLY A 625 35.11 15.95 -22.06
N ARG A 626 35.29 16.99 -22.90
CA ARG A 626 36.60 17.40 -23.43
C ARG A 626 37.54 17.79 -22.28
N GLY A 627 38.66 17.10 -22.13
CA GLY A 627 39.71 17.34 -21.12
C GLY A 627 40.18 16.10 -20.37
N MET A 628 39.52 14.96 -20.51
CA MET A 628 40.03 13.67 -20.01
C MET A 628 40.64 12.82 -21.12
N LYS A 629 41.70 12.11 -20.80
CA LYS A 629 42.39 11.20 -21.74
C LYS A 629 41.50 9.97 -22.01
N GLY A 630 40.81 9.96 -23.16
CA GLY A 630 39.89 8.88 -23.58
C GLY A 630 38.40 9.13 -23.19
N ARG A 631 37.48 8.44 -23.86
CA ARG A 631 36.04 8.43 -23.52
C ARG A 631 35.80 7.42 -22.41
N THR A 632 35.34 7.88 -21.24
CA THR A 632 35.00 7.00 -20.12
C THR A 632 33.61 7.37 -19.56
N THR A 633 32.96 6.42 -18.93
CA THR A 633 31.70 6.69 -18.20
C THR A 633 32.04 7.18 -16.80
N LEU A 634 31.51 8.34 -16.46
CA LEU A 634 31.53 8.91 -15.12
C LEU A 634 30.29 8.48 -14.35
N ILE A 635 30.47 8.08 -13.10
CA ILE A 635 29.44 7.52 -12.24
C ILE A 635 29.34 8.40 -10.99
N GLY A 636 28.15 8.89 -10.67
CA GLY A 636 27.85 9.66 -9.49
C GLY A 636 26.65 9.09 -8.72
N LEU A 637 26.45 9.57 -7.50
CA LEU A 637 25.25 9.27 -6.71
C LEU A 637 24.26 10.41 -6.86
N SER A 638 23.04 10.11 -7.36
CA SER A 638 22.06 11.13 -7.70
C SER A 638 21.28 11.67 -6.49
N LEU A 639 21.02 10.84 -5.49
CA LEU A 639 19.99 11.13 -4.49
C LEU A 639 20.37 10.81 -3.03
N VAL A 640 21.50 10.15 -2.77
CA VAL A 640 21.92 9.73 -1.41
C VAL A 640 23.37 10.10 -1.16
N SER A 641 23.70 10.46 0.08
CA SER A 641 25.09 10.66 0.44
C SER A 641 25.85 9.31 0.42
N ALA A 642 27.10 9.34 -0.06
CA ALA A 642 27.95 8.15 -0.08
C ALA A 642 28.09 7.48 1.32
N LYS A 643 28.04 8.29 2.38
CA LYS A 643 28.13 7.83 3.77
C LYS A 643 26.87 7.04 4.20
N GLU A 644 25.69 7.52 3.85
CA GLU A 644 24.41 6.88 4.21
C GLU A 644 24.21 5.59 3.42
N LEU A 645 24.46 5.63 2.09
CA LEU A 645 24.33 4.45 1.24
C LEU A 645 25.27 3.33 1.70
N MET A 646 26.54 3.66 2.03
CA MET A 646 27.50 2.70 2.55
C MET A 646 26.99 2.04 3.84
N GLY A 647 26.48 2.85 4.80
CA GLY A 647 25.95 2.33 6.07
C GLY A 647 24.76 1.38 5.91
N GLU A 648 23.89 1.60 4.94
CA GLU A 648 22.74 0.70 4.67
C GLU A 648 23.17 -0.57 3.93
N LEU A 649 24.12 -0.48 3.00
CA LEU A 649 24.67 -1.64 2.30
C LEU A 649 25.47 -2.57 3.24
N GLU A 650 26.26 -2.02 4.16
CA GLU A 650 26.99 -2.78 5.17
C GLU A 650 26.04 -3.56 6.10
N LYS A 651 24.94 -2.94 6.56
CA LYS A 651 23.90 -3.61 7.36
C LYS A 651 23.24 -4.76 6.61
N GLY A 652 22.94 -4.56 5.32
CA GLY A 652 22.33 -5.59 4.47
C GLY A 652 23.23 -6.80 4.25
N MET A 653 24.55 -6.59 4.10
CA MET A 653 25.50 -7.67 3.87
C MET A 653 25.86 -8.49 5.11
N VAL A 654 25.79 -7.88 6.31
CA VAL A 654 25.96 -8.61 7.58
C VAL A 654 24.78 -9.58 7.82
N ALA A 655 23.60 -9.26 7.32
CA ALA A 655 22.44 -10.15 7.40
C ALA A 655 22.58 -11.38 6.47
N ASP A 656 23.16 -11.21 5.29
CA ASP A 656 23.37 -12.30 4.31
C ASP A 656 24.46 -13.32 4.74
N VAL A 657 25.36 -12.95 5.67
CA VAL A 657 26.42 -13.85 6.20
C VAL A 657 25.94 -14.70 7.38
N ARG A 658 24.79 -14.33 7.98
CA ARG A 658 24.20 -15.04 9.15
C ARG A 658 22.97 -15.89 8.80
N GLY A 659 22.52 -15.93 7.56
CA GLY A 659 21.47 -16.79 7.02
C GLY A 659 22.04 -17.80 6.06
#